data_9736f6eb8b3eed0a5a7bd8f9ae010741
#
_entry.id   9736f6eb8b3eed0a5a7bd8f9ae010741
#
_cell.length_a   1.000
_cell.length_b   1.000
_cell.length_c   1.000
_cell.angle_alpha   90.00
_cell.angle_beta   90.00
_cell.angle_gamma   90.00
#
_symmetry.space_group_name_H-M   'P 1'
#
loop_
_entity.id
_entity.type
_entity.pdbx_description
1 polymer ?
#
loop_
_entity_poly.entity_id
_entity_poly.type
_entity_poly.pdbx_seq_one_letter_code
_entity_poly.pdbx_strand_id
1 'polypeptide(L)'
;MSSAFRRPAVMRGVAAALGLAVAALGLAAQPASAAADHLVVNEVYGGGGNSGATYTNDFVELYNPTGSAIDLSGYQVLYYSAAGNLGNTCTLSGSVQPGSYYLIQQAKGAGGTQSLPTPDATCTAAMSGTAGTVELKAADGTTVDLVGFGTATRVETAAAPAPSNTTSVGRTGSDDTNNNSADFTTGAPSPTNGASGSTPVDPTPTPTPDPSGTPTPTPEPTPGTTVSIADIQGTGTSTPLAGQTVTTTGVVTAAYPTGGFNGFYVQTPGAGGTARAAGTASDGIFVHTGTAPTVQVGQCYAITGVPAEYNGLTQLTKPQLAPATDCAPVAPTALAALPVTDADKEAYEGMLVLPQGTYTITNNYDLNTYGQIGLAFGDSPLWQATDRVPYTEAAAYESEQAKRYITLDDGSSWNYMSNATAKQSPLPYLSQDEPMRTDSQVTFSQPVILDYRFGWNYQPTGQIVGSTDEQDPLVTENTRPTAAPEVGGDLKLGAMNVLNYFTDLGKDETGCRSYNDIYGNPVSANGCTVRGAWSEQAFTDQQTKIVAALEMLDADVVGLMEIENAAAFGHDRDAALASLVEALNAKVGAGTYAYVPSPTVVPGSEDVIRLAFMYKPAKVTPVGSSVILMDPAFANARQPLGQKFESVATGEQFVMVANHFKSKGSGADDGTGQGLSNPSREEQARALTAWTEQMWPDEAVFLVGDFNAYTEETPAQIIEDAGFTDLVRAFSPQSTSYQFGGRLGSLDHAYANAEGLALVTGANDLNINGDESVAMQYSRRNYNVVDFYAPTPYASSDHDPVLIGIKDAAAALPAPVVTSYQSCTSFGFKVADAQSGDKLRIEGTWNGQKQLTTVAVTEAGWWSGSKPTWSDATAVVVRDGVVLEQTRVAISQKTECKPVVTSYQNTTSFGFKVSPFQKGDKLLVTGTWNGQKQSTTVSVTKAGWYSGSKRGWKNASAVVVRDGVVLESTRVSISNS
;
A
#
# COMPACT_ATOMS: atom_id res chain seq x y z
N MET A 1 -36.81 -55.72 -14.01
CA MET A 1 -36.56 -56.39 -15.26
C MET A 1 -35.17 -55.96 -15.69
N SER A 2 -34.09 -56.62 -15.26
CA SER A 2 -33.46 -57.82 -15.77
C SER A 2 -32.90 -57.67 -17.14
N SER A 3 -31.57 -57.59 -17.23
CA SER A 3 -30.54 -58.38 -17.92
C SER A 3 -29.30 -57.47 -18.21
N ALA A 4 -28.10 -57.58 -17.66
CA ALA A 4 -27.13 -58.67 -17.57
C ALA A 4 -26.57 -59.11 -18.92
N PHE A 5 -25.26 -58.88 -19.15
CA PHE A 5 -24.30 -59.78 -19.84
C PHE A 5 -22.91 -59.05 -19.87
N ARG A 6 -21.97 -59.45 -19.12
CA ARG A 6 -20.93 -60.52 -19.10
C ARG A 6 -19.56 -60.08 -19.67
N ARG A 7 -18.56 -60.19 -18.72
CA ARG A 7 -17.13 -60.33 -19.03
C ARG A 7 -16.77 -61.62 -19.76
N PRO A 8 -15.57 -61.79 -20.27
CA PRO A 8 -14.63 -62.65 -19.53
C PRO A 8 -13.21 -62.17 -19.36
N ALA A 9 -12.63 -62.69 -18.27
CA ALA A 9 -11.24 -62.65 -17.88
C ALA A 9 -10.44 -63.81 -18.53
N VAL A 10 -9.13 -63.64 -18.70
CA VAL A 10 -8.18 -64.77 -18.71
C VAL A 10 -6.96 -64.45 -17.88
N MET A 11 -6.74 -65.35 -16.93
CA MET A 11 -5.63 -65.45 -15.99
C MET A 11 -4.38 -66.13 -16.58
N ARG A 12 -3.21 -65.94 -15.95
CA ARG A 12 -2.16 -66.84 -15.46
C ARG A 12 -0.80 -66.14 -15.62
N GLY A 13 0.09 -65.94 -14.65
CA GLY A 13 0.42 -66.68 -13.48
C GLY A 13 1.86 -67.22 -13.59
N VAL A 14 2.69 -67.01 -12.54
CA VAL A 14 3.78 -67.84 -12.05
C VAL A 14 4.90 -66.90 -11.46
N ALA A 15 4.98 -66.73 -10.15
CA ALA A 15 5.77 -67.30 -9.08
C ALA A 15 7.30 -67.03 -9.09
N ALA A 16 7.67 -66.29 -8.09
CA ALA A 16 8.83 -66.30 -7.16
C ALA A 16 10.10 -67.07 -7.48
N ALA A 17 11.22 -66.37 -7.35
CA ALA A 17 12.44 -66.91 -6.69
C ALA A 17 13.26 -65.79 -6.00
N LEU A 18 13.46 -65.94 -4.69
CA LEU A 18 14.41 -65.19 -3.90
C LEU A 18 15.84 -65.44 -4.40
N GLY A 19 16.64 -64.39 -4.60
CA GLY A 19 18.08 -64.45 -4.76
C GLY A 19 18.69 -63.21 -4.08
N LEU A 20 19.25 -63.38 -2.84
CA LEU A 20 20.14 -62.39 -2.27
C LEU A 20 21.39 -62.26 -3.18
N ALA A 21 21.64 -61.13 -3.76
CA ALA A 21 22.92 -60.73 -4.24
C ALA A 21 23.27 -59.39 -3.61
N VAL A 22 24.28 -59.44 -2.69
CA VAL A 22 24.96 -58.24 -2.21
C VAL A 22 25.73 -57.67 -3.38
N ALA A 23 25.23 -56.57 -3.95
CA ALA A 23 25.93 -55.77 -4.92
C ALA A 23 26.58 -54.59 -4.19
N ALA A 24 27.92 -54.62 -4.09
CA ALA A 24 28.72 -53.46 -3.76
C ALA A 24 28.39 -52.34 -4.71
N LEU A 25 27.78 -51.24 -4.17
CA LEU A 25 27.70 -49.98 -4.87
C LEU A 25 29.12 -49.40 -5.01
N GLY A 26 29.72 -49.66 -6.17
CA GLY A 26 30.79 -48.81 -6.67
C GLY A 26 30.17 -47.41 -6.88
N LEU A 27 30.64 -46.43 -6.14
CA LEU A 27 30.52 -45.03 -6.57
C LEU A 27 31.22 -44.91 -7.91
N ALA A 28 30.47 -44.91 -9.00
CA ALA A 28 30.98 -44.37 -10.24
C ALA A 28 31.14 -42.85 -9.96
N ALA A 29 32.40 -42.42 -9.89
CA ALA A 29 32.73 -41.02 -10.02
C ALA A 29 32.09 -40.56 -11.33
N GLN A 30 31.19 -39.61 -11.29
CA GLN A 30 30.80 -38.90 -12.49
C GLN A 30 32.08 -38.35 -13.13
N PRO A 31 32.25 -38.47 -14.45
CA PRO A 31 33.35 -37.78 -15.09
C PRO A 31 33.22 -36.29 -14.76
N ALA A 32 34.29 -35.66 -14.31
CA ALA A 32 34.34 -34.22 -14.21
C ALA A 32 33.94 -33.67 -15.58
N SER A 33 32.85 -32.90 -15.61
CA SER A 33 32.42 -32.18 -16.80
C SER A 33 33.63 -31.33 -17.24
N ALA A 34 34.02 -31.41 -18.51
CA ALA A 34 35.08 -30.57 -19.06
C ALA A 34 34.48 -29.19 -19.35
N ALA A 35 35.21 -28.13 -19.04
CA ALA A 35 34.80 -26.78 -19.43
C ALA A 35 34.52 -26.74 -20.95
N ALA A 36 33.55 -25.92 -21.37
CA ALA A 36 33.20 -25.75 -22.77
C ALA A 36 34.44 -25.40 -23.59
N ASP A 37 34.56 -26.00 -24.81
CA ASP A 37 35.68 -25.77 -25.71
C ASP A 37 35.44 -24.65 -26.72
N HIS A 38 34.38 -23.85 -26.47
CA HIS A 38 33.89 -22.75 -27.30
C HIS A 38 33.44 -21.56 -26.40
N LEU A 39 33.09 -20.43 -27.04
CA LEU A 39 32.53 -19.25 -26.38
C LEU A 39 31.10 -19.57 -25.90
N VAL A 40 30.75 -19.24 -24.68
CA VAL A 40 29.43 -19.50 -24.10
C VAL A 40 28.69 -18.21 -23.71
N VAL A 41 27.38 -18.26 -23.78
CA VAL A 41 26.51 -17.26 -23.15
C VAL A 41 26.58 -17.48 -21.64
N ASN A 42 27.05 -16.48 -20.91
CA ASN A 42 27.25 -16.56 -19.47
C ASN A 42 26.05 -16.05 -18.70
N GLU A 43 25.48 -14.90 -19.11
CA GLU A 43 24.37 -14.30 -18.42
C GLU A 43 23.41 -13.60 -19.38
N VAL A 44 22.09 -13.71 -19.14
CA VAL A 44 21.03 -13.00 -19.87
C VAL A 44 20.12 -12.28 -18.92
N TYR A 45 20.00 -10.96 -19.10
CA TYR A 45 19.12 -10.10 -18.34
C TYR A 45 18.19 -9.31 -19.26
N GLY A 46 16.92 -9.69 -19.31
CA GLY A 46 15.88 -9.03 -20.11
C GLY A 46 14.94 -8.16 -19.28
N GLY A 47 15.25 -7.96 -18.00
CA GLY A 47 14.46 -7.13 -17.08
C GLY A 47 14.85 -5.67 -17.08
N GLY A 48 15.94 -5.30 -17.78
CA GLY A 48 16.51 -3.94 -17.74
C GLY A 48 15.54 -2.86 -18.20
N GLY A 49 15.50 -1.77 -17.49
CA GLY A 49 14.62 -0.65 -17.80
C GLY A 49 13.13 -0.86 -17.52
N ASN A 50 12.72 -2.00 -16.97
CA ASN A 50 11.37 -2.25 -16.49
C ASN A 50 11.17 -1.66 -15.09
N SER A 51 9.92 -1.56 -14.66
CA SER A 51 9.61 -1.11 -13.29
C SER A 51 10.24 -2.05 -12.26
N GLY A 52 10.97 -1.49 -11.29
CA GLY A 52 11.70 -2.24 -10.26
C GLY A 52 13.00 -2.91 -10.74
N ALA A 53 13.43 -2.71 -11.99
CA ALA A 53 14.68 -3.27 -12.52
C ALA A 53 15.92 -2.72 -11.82
N THR A 54 16.97 -3.54 -11.71
CA THR A 54 18.27 -3.11 -11.20
C THR A 54 18.96 -2.19 -12.19
N TYR A 55 19.08 -2.61 -13.45
CA TYR A 55 19.78 -1.86 -14.51
C TYR A 55 18.80 -1.17 -15.46
N THR A 56 19.25 -0.04 -16.03
CA THR A 56 18.47 0.74 -17.02
C THR A 56 18.37 0.05 -18.38
N ASN A 57 19.20 -0.96 -18.63
CA ASN A 57 19.32 -1.66 -19.92
C ASN A 57 19.24 -3.17 -19.74
N ASP A 58 18.68 -3.85 -20.72
CA ASP A 58 18.88 -5.28 -20.93
C ASP A 58 20.34 -5.56 -21.30
N PHE A 59 20.86 -6.77 -21.02
CA PHE A 59 22.18 -7.18 -21.45
C PHE A 59 22.28 -8.68 -21.71
N VAL A 60 23.31 -9.06 -22.53
CA VAL A 60 23.80 -10.41 -22.71
C VAL A 60 25.30 -10.38 -22.41
N GLU A 61 25.79 -11.32 -21.64
CA GLU A 61 27.22 -11.50 -21.34
C GLU A 61 27.71 -12.81 -21.91
N LEU A 62 28.86 -12.75 -22.56
CA LEU A 62 29.56 -13.93 -23.05
C LEU A 62 30.81 -14.20 -22.20
N TYR A 63 31.24 -15.46 -22.12
CA TYR A 63 32.44 -15.89 -21.43
C TYR A 63 33.26 -16.80 -22.32
N ASN A 64 34.60 -16.61 -22.36
CA ASN A 64 35.53 -17.44 -23.07
C ASN A 64 36.26 -18.44 -22.13
N PRO A 65 35.77 -19.66 -21.96
CA PRO A 65 36.42 -20.67 -21.11
C PRO A 65 37.64 -21.31 -21.79
N THR A 66 37.95 -21.01 -23.06
CA THR A 66 39.01 -21.65 -23.82
C THR A 66 40.36 -21.05 -23.47
N GLY A 67 41.46 -21.79 -23.81
CA GLY A 67 42.83 -21.33 -23.63
C GLY A 67 43.32 -20.33 -24.69
N SER A 68 42.47 -19.88 -25.64
CA SER A 68 42.85 -19.00 -26.75
C SER A 68 41.88 -17.80 -26.89
N ALA A 69 42.37 -16.67 -27.36
CA ALA A 69 41.52 -15.54 -27.68
C ALA A 69 40.61 -15.90 -28.88
N ILE A 70 39.33 -15.50 -28.78
CA ILE A 70 38.31 -15.73 -29.83
C ILE A 70 38.02 -14.40 -30.51
N ASP A 71 38.23 -14.34 -31.83
CA ASP A 71 37.83 -13.20 -32.67
C ASP A 71 36.32 -13.25 -32.93
N LEU A 72 35.61 -12.18 -32.55
CA LEU A 72 34.16 -12.05 -32.69
C LEU A 72 33.74 -11.47 -34.06
N SER A 73 34.67 -11.23 -34.98
CA SER A 73 34.33 -10.64 -36.28
C SER A 73 33.36 -11.53 -37.05
N GLY A 74 32.10 -11.00 -37.21
CA GLY A 74 31.01 -11.71 -37.86
C GLY A 74 30.17 -12.63 -36.97
N TYR A 75 30.53 -12.79 -35.70
CA TYR A 75 29.62 -13.42 -34.72
C TYR A 75 28.35 -12.61 -34.57
N GLN A 76 27.26 -13.30 -34.28
CA GLN A 76 25.96 -12.68 -34.07
C GLN A 76 25.28 -13.17 -32.76
N VAL A 77 24.69 -12.27 -32.04
CA VAL A 77 23.73 -12.58 -30.96
C VAL A 77 22.33 -12.30 -31.46
N LEU A 78 21.48 -13.33 -31.47
CA LEU A 78 20.09 -13.27 -31.89
C LEU A 78 19.17 -13.41 -30.67
N TYR A 79 18.15 -12.54 -30.56
CA TYR A 79 17.12 -12.68 -29.58
C TYR A 79 15.80 -13.13 -30.23
N TYR A 80 15.16 -14.15 -29.62
CA TYR A 80 13.85 -14.65 -30.01
C TYR A 80 12.85 -14.51 -28.85
N SER A 81 11.61 -14.21 -29.19
CA SER A 81 10.51 -14.24 -28.21
C SER A 81 10.31 -15.67 -27.67
N ALA A 82 9.54 -15.80 -26.57
CA ALA A 82 9.19 -17.10 -26.00
C ALA A 82 8.56 -18.06 -27.02
N ALA A 83 7.81 -17.56 -28.00
CA ALA A 83 7.19 -18.33 -29.09
C ALA A 83 8.19 -18.71 -30.22
N GLY A 84 9.47 -18.34 -30.13
CA GLY A 84 10.51 -18.64 -31.09
C GLY A 84 10.57 -17.71 -32.31
N ASN A 85 9.90 -16.55 -32.29
CA ASN A 85 9.97 -15.56 -33.36
C ASN A 85 11.22 -14.68 -33.20
N LEU A 86 12.00 -14.52 -34.27
CA LEU A 86 13.18 -13.66 -34.25
C LEU A 86 12.77 -12.20 -33.99
N GLY A 87 13.30 -11.61 -32.93
CA GLY A 87 13.06 -10.22 -32.52
C GLY A 87 14.19 -9.29 -32.95
N ASN A 88 15.43 -9.68 -32.79
CA ASN A 88 16.60 -8.84 -33.11
C ASN A 88 17.83 -9.67 -33.42
N THR A 89 18.75 -9.10 -34.21
CA THR A 89 20.07 -9.67 -34.54
C THR A 89 21.14 -8.59 -34.30
N CYS A 90 22.16 -8.92 -33.54
CA CYS A 90 23.29 -8.06 -33.24
C CYS A 90 24.60 -8.66 -33.72
N THR A 91 25.31 -8.00 -34.62
CA THR A 91 26.62 -8.43 -35.09
C THR A 91 27.71 -7.92 -34.17
N LEU A 92 28.62 -8.81 -33.74
CA LEU A 92 29.69 -8.52 -32.81
C LEU A 92 31.01 -8.21 -33.58
N SER A 93 31.95 -7.64 -32.85
CA SER A 93 33.29 -7.35 -33.35
C SER A 93 34.29 -7.32 -32.16
N GLY A 94 35.58 -7.34 -32.44
CA GLY A 94 36.61 -7.39 -31.42
C GLY A 94 37.01 -8.80 -31.04
N SER A 95 37.56 -9.03 -29.84
CA SER A 95 37.99 -10.38 -29.41
C SER A 95 37.79 -10.54 -27.90
N VAL A 96 37.52 -11.78 -27.46
CA VAL A 96 37.43 -12.15 -26.06
C VAL A 96 38.66 -12.97 -25.66
N GLN A 97 39.41 -12.50 -24.70
CA GLN A 97 40.61 -13.16 -24.20
C GLN A 97 40.26 -14.42 -23.40
N PRO A 98 41.16 -15.38 -23.24
CA PRO A 98 40.98 -16.53 -22.36
C PRO A 98 40.57 -16.15 -20.96
N GLY A 99 39.51 -16.76 -20.43
CA GLY A 99 39.02 -16.50 -19.10
C GLY A 99 38.37 -15.09 -18.90
N SER A 100 38.08 -14.40 -20.01
CA SER A 100 37.47 -13.05 -19.97
C SER A 100 36.01 -13.03 -20.41
N TYR A 101 35.33 -11.99 -20.04
CA TYR A 101 33.93 -11.73 -20.38
C TYR A 101 33.78 -10.77 -21.55
N TYR A 102 32.59 -10.66 -22.12
CA TYR A 102 32.25 -9.70 -23.16
C TYR A 102 30.81 -9.26 -22.97
N LEU A 103 30.62 -8.00 -22.53
CA LEU A 103 29.32 -7.45 -22.16
C LEU A 103 28.65 -6.77 -23.35
N ILE A 104 27.45 -7.21 -23.68
CA ILE A 104 26.63 -6.68 -24.78
C ILE A 104 25.42 -5.96 -24.19
N GLN A 105 25.46 -4.63 -24.18
CA GLN A 105 24.33 -3.82 -23.82
C GLN A 105 23.21 -3.97 -24.83
N GLN A 106 21.97 -4.11 -24.36
CA GLN A 106 20.78 -4.18 -25.17
C GLN A 106 19.85 -2.95 -24.92
N ALA A 107 18.54 -3.04 -25.23
CA ALA A 107 17.62 -1.93 -25.16
C ALA A 107 17.59 -1.27 -23.77
N LYS A 108 17.36 0.04 -23.78
CA LYS A 108 17.14 0.83 -22.56
C LYS A 108 15.65 1.04 -22.35
N GLY A 109 15.18 0.89 -21.12
CA GLY A 109 13.82 1.26 -20.71
C GLY A 109 13.78 2.51 -19.83
N ALA A 110 12.61 2.82 -19.33
CA ALA A 110 12.38 3.99 -18.45
C ALA A 110 12.68 3.71 -16.97
N GLY A 111 12.61 2.43 -16.54
CA GLY A 111 12.94 1.98 -15.18
C GLY A 111 14.42 1.63 -15.01
N GLY A 112 14.74 1.07 -13.84
CA GLY A 112 16.10 0.75 -13.44
C GLY A 112 16.82 1.95 -12.83
N THR A 113 17.72 1.67 -11.86
CA THR A 113 18.43 2.72 -11.10
C THR A 113 19.92 2.77 -11.43
N GLN A 114 20.49 1.69 -12.01
CA GLN A 114 21.91 1.57 -12.28
C GLN A 114 22.21 1.51 -13.78
N SER A 115 23.30 2.12 -14.19
CA SER A 115 23.86 1.94 -15.53
C SER A 115 24.71 0.67 -15.57
N LEU A 116 24.73 -0.02 -16.70
CA LEU A 116 25.69 -1.10 -16.92
C LEU A 116 27.14 -0.61 -16.82
N PRO A 117 28.13 -1.45 -16.44
CA PRO A 117 29.53 -1.19 -16.71
C PRO A 117 29.72 -0.82 -18.21
N THR A 118 30.82 -0.16 -18.56
CA THR A 118 31.10 0.19 -19.98
C THR A 118 30.98 -1.07 -20.84
N PRO A 119 29.97 -1.19 -21.72
CA PRO A 119 29.78 -2.39 -22.50
C PRO A 119 30.85 -2.54 -23.59
N ASP A 120 31.19 -3.79 -23.96
CA ASP A 120 32.11 -4.11 -25.05
C ASP A 120 31.41 -4.00 -26.41
N ALA A 121 30.06 -4.19 -26.43
CA ALA A 121 29.22 -3.94 -27.59
C ALA A 121 27.86 -3.35 -27.18
N THR A 122 27.23 -2.62 -28.13
CA THR A 122 25.89 -2.03 -27.92
C THR A 122 24.94 -2.45 -29.02
N CYS A 123 23.80 -3.00 -28.65
CA CYS A 123 22.71 -3.46 -29.50
C CYS A 123 21.37 -2.90 -28.96
N THR A 124 20.26 -3.33 -29.59
CA THR A 124 18.94 -2.68 -29.32
C THR A 124 17.80 -3.67 -29.14
N ALA A 125 18.09 -4.94 -28.80
CA ALA A 125 17.05 -5.92 -28.51
C ALA A 125 16.30 -5.54 -27.23
N ALA A 126 15.00 -5.33 -27.32
CA ALA A 126 14.13 -5.26 -26.17
C ALA A 126 13.76 -6.70 -25.79
N MET A 127 14.38 -7.20 -24.73
CA MET A 127 14.22 -8.58 -24.30
C MET A 127 13.12 -8.70 -23.25
N SER A 128 12.48 -9.87 -23.19
CA SER A 128 11.50 -10.14 -22.13
C SER A 128 12.19 -10.43 -20.79
N GLY A 129 11.70 -9.84 -19.70
CA GLY A 129 12.19 -10.09 -18.36
C GLY A 129 11.90 -11.50 -17.82
N THR A 130 11.10 -12.33 -18.50
CA THR A 130 10.64 -13.61 -17.94
C THR A 130 10.81 -14.81 -18.88
N ALA A 131 10.82 -14.63 -20.21
CA ALA A 131 10.89 -15.75 -21.16
C ALA A 131 11.39 -15.31 -22.54
N GLY A 132 12.31 -16.05 -23.11
CA GLY A 132 12.86 -15.79 -24.44
C GLY A 132 14.05 -16.69 -24.73
N THR A 133 14.72 -16.49 -25.89
CA THR A 133 15.91 -17.25 -26.27
C THR A 133 17.00 -16.31 -26.78
N VAL A 134 18.20 -16.47 -26.29
CA VAL A 134 19.41 -15.87 -26.84
C VAL A 134 20.21 -16.97 -27.57
N GLU A 135 20.56 -16.75 -28.86
CA GLU A 135 21.37 -17.67 -29.67
C GLU A 135 22.65 -16.94 -30.09
N LEU A 136 23.79 -17.53 -29.79
CA LEU A 136 25.11 -17.09 -30.28
C LEU A 136 25.46 -17.86 -31.54
N LYS A 137 25.74 -17.14 -32.64
CA LYS A 137 26.18 -17.72 -33.91
C LYS A 137 27.57 -17.28 -34.29
N ALA A 138 28.35 -18.22 -34.84
CA ALA A 138 29.62 -17.92 -35.49
C ALA A 138 29.42 -17.19 -36.83
N ALA A 139 30.51 -16.67 -37.40
CA ALA A 139 30.49 -15.93 -38.65
C ALA A 139 30.01 -16.75 -39.87
N ASP A 140 30.12 -18.08 -39.83
CA ASP A 140 29.60 -19.00 -40.83
C ASP A 140 28.10 -19.33 -40.66
N GLY A 141 27.46 -18.79 -39.60
CA GLY A 141 26.04 -19.00 -39.30
C GLY A 141 25.75 -20.24 -38.47
N THR A 142 26.78 -20.99 -38.04
CA THR A 142 26.58 -22.11 -37.11
C THR A 142 26.24 -21.62 -35.73
N THR A 143 25.32 -22.31 -35.03
CA THR A 143 25.01 -22.03 -33.62
C THR A 143 26.17 -22.48 -32.75
N VAL A 144 26.68 -21.58 -31.92
CA VAL A 144 27.77 -21.78 -30.96
C VAL A 144 27.24 -22.14 -29.60
N ASP A 145 26.21 -21.41 -29.15
CA ASP A 145 25.51 -21.64 -27.87
C ASP A 145 24.09 -21.08 -27.97
N LEU A 146 23.15 -21.66 -27.25
CA LEU A 146 21.74 -21.25 -27.25
C LEU A 146 21.15 -21.34 -25.84
N VAL A 147 20.62 -20.24 -25.33
CA VAL A 147 20.02 -20.17 -24.00
C VAL A 147 18.55 -19.77 -24.08
N GLY A 148 17.69 -20.75 -23.92
CA GLY A 148 16.25 -20.52 -23.77
C GLY A 148 15.85 -20.53 -22.31
N PHE A 149 15.07 -19.54 -21.88
CA PHE A 149 14.67 -19.35 -20.48
C PHE A 149 13.16 -19.13 -20.34
N GLY A 150 12.63 -19.46 -19.17
CA GLY A 150 11.21 -19.38 -18.86
C GLY A 150 10.35 -20.31 -19.70
N THR A 151 9.36 -19.77 -20.43
CA THR A 151 8.47 -20.55 -21.31
C THR A 151 8.94 -20.59 -22.77
N ALA A 152 10.22 -20.37 -23.03
CA ALA A 152 10.78 -20.38 -24.39
C ALA A 152 10.60 -21.73 -25.10
N THR A 153 10.23 -21.68 -26.38
CA THR A 153 10.08 -22.90 -27.24
C THR A 153 11.38 -23.33 -27.92
N ARG A 154 12.37 -22.44 -28.02
CA ARG A 154 13.72 -22.73 -28.50
C ARG A 154 14.65 -22.86 -27.32
N VAL A 155 15.09 -24.06 -27.01
CA VAL A 155 15.89 -24.40 -25.83
C VAL A 155 16.86 -25.52 -26.19
N GLU A 156 17.93 -25.65 -25.43
CA GLU A 156 18.77 -26.84 -25.40
C GLU A 156 18.22 -27.78 -24.33
N THR A 157 17.75 -28.92 -24.74
CA THR A 157 17.10 -29.98 -23.95
C THR A 157 15.93 -29.49 -23.12
N ALA A 158 16.13 -28.53 -22.17
CA ALA A 158 15.08 -27.93 -21.33
C ALA A 158 15.43 -26.48 -21.00
N ALA A 159 14.40 -25.62 -20.87
CA ALA A 159 14.60 -24.20 -20.60
C ALA A 159 15.27 -23.94 -19.25
N ALA A 160 16.10 -22.91 -19.21
CA ALA A 160 16.56 -22.31 -17.95
C ALA A 160 15.37 -21.76 -17.15
N PRO A 161 15.49 -21.58 -15.81
CA PRO A 161 14.44 -20.98 -15.00
C PRO A 161 14.02 -19.59 -15.52
N ALA A 162 12.78 -19.16 -15.24
CA ALA A 162 12.29 -17.85 -15.62
C ALA A 162 12.98 -16.77 -14.76
N PRO A 163 13.65 -15.77 -15.34
CA PRO A 163 14.15 -14.60 -14.62
C PRO A 163 13.01 -13.62 -14.34
N SER A 164 13.34 -12.45 -13.79
CA SER A 164 12.40 -11.38 -13.46
C SER A 164 13.01 -10.01 -13.80
N ASN A 165 12.32 -8.92 -13.46
CA ASN A 165 12.90 -7.58 -13.60
C ASN A 165 14.14 -7.36 -12.70
N THR A 166 14.28 -8.11 -11.62
CA THR A 166 15.38 -7.99 -10.65
C THR A 166 16.37 -9.17 -10.71
N THR A 167 16.12 -10.17 -11.54
CA THR A 167 17.00 -11.34 -11.68
C THR A 167 17.31 -11.63 -13.14
N SER A 168 18.54 -12.10 -13.41
CA SER A 168 19.00 -12.66 -14.67
C SER A 168 19.00 -14.20 -14.65
N VAL A 169 19.25 -14.83 -15.77
CA VAL A 169 19.69 -16.23 -15.87
C VAL A 169 21.20 -16.24 -16.07
N GLY A 170 21.95 -16.81 -15.13
CA GLY A 170 23.39 -16.92 -15.14
C GLY A 170 23.85 -18.38 -15.18
N ARG A 171 24.92 -18.67 -15.92
CA ARG A 171 25.52 -20.01 -16.04
C ARG A 171 26.21 -20.38 -14.73
N THR A 172 26.06 -21.62 -14.28
CA THR A 172 26.58 -22.11 -12.98
C THR A 172 27.99 -22.69 -13.10
N GLY A 173 28.80 -22.20 -13.97
CA GLY A 173 30.16 -22.68 -14.24
C GLY A 173 30.58 -22.36 -15.66
N SER A 174 31.66 -23.02 -16.12
CA SER A 174 32.12 -22.86 -17.49
C SER A 174 31.69 -24.01 -18.41
N ASP A 175 30.89 -24.94 -17.91
CA ASP A 175 30.47 -26.12 -18.65
C ASP A 175 29.23 -25.80 -19.49
N ASP A 176 29.17 -26.40 -20.68
CA ASP A 176 27.99 -26.42 -21.50
C ASP A 176 27.56 -27.87 -21.72
N THR A 177 26.43 -28.22 -21.09
CA THR A 177 25.89 -29.58 -21.14
C THR A 177 24.82 -29.73 -22.25
N ASN A 178 24.56 -28.69 -23.03
CA ASN A 178 23.44 -28.58 -23.99
C ASN A 178 22.09 -28.85 -23.29
N ASN A 179 21.97 -28.33 -22.03
CA ASN A 179 20.75 -28.41 -21.26
C ASN A 179 20.60 -27.14 -20.39
N ASN A 180 19.88 -26.13 -20.88
CA ASN A 180 19.82 -24.86 -20.23
C ASN A 180 19.26 -24.95 -18.80
N SER A 181 18.41 -25.93 -18.49
CA SER A 181 17.91 -26.12 -17.10
C SER A 181 18.97 -26.66 -16.13
N ALA A 182 20.02 -27.29 -16.63
CA ALA A 182 21.11 -27.81 -15.82
C ALA A 182 22.26 -26.78 -15.70
N ASP A 183 22.48 -25.99 -16.75
CA ASP A 183 23.61 -25.09 -16.88
C ASP A 183 23.33 -23.70 -16.24
N PHE A 184 22.07 -23.32 -16.11
CA PHE A 184 21.68 -21.97 -15.66
C PHE A 184 20.83 -21.96 -14.40
N THR A 185 21.04 -20.92 -13.59
CA THR A 185 20.16 -20.57 -12.44
C THR A 185 19.76 -19.10 -12.52
N THR A 186 18.71 -18.72 -11.79
CA THR A 186 18.37 -17.30 -11.62
C THR A 186 19.15 -16.68 -10.46
N GLY A 187 19.65 -15.47 -10.67
CA GLY A 187 20.40 -14.70 -9.66
C GLY A 187 20.27 -13.20 -9.88
N ALA A 188 20.83 -12.41 -8.96
CA ALA A 188 20.95 -10.97 -9.20
C ALA A 188 21.83 -10.73 -10.44
N PRO A 189 21.44 -9.78 -11.33
CA PRO A 189 22.24 -9.52 -12.53
C PRO A 189 23.61 -8.95 -12.15
N SER A 190 24.68 -9.53 -12.77
CA SER A 190 26.10 -9.28 -12.43
C SER A 190 26.95 -8.96 -13.67
N PRO A 191 26.59 -7.94 -14.47
CA PRO A 191 27.25 -7.70 -15.76
C PRO A 191 28.73 -7.39 -15.62
N THR A 192 29.58 -8.15 -16.33
CA THR A 192 31.03 -8.06 -16.32
C THR A 192 31.56 -7.81 -17.76
N ASN A 193 32.38 -6.78 -17.94
CA ASN A 193 32.97 -6.43 -19.24
C ASN A 193 34.39 -7.02 -19.44
N GLY A 194 34.91 -6.98 -20.63
CA GLY A 194 36.24 -7.49 -21.00
C GLY A 194 37.43 -6.83 -20.29
N ALA A 195 37.22 -5.64 -19.68
CA ALA A 195 38.27 -4.95 -18.91
C ALA A 195 38.39 -5.45 -17.47
N SER A 196 37.39 -6.17 -16.96
CA SER A 196 37.30 -6.63 -15.59
C SER A 196 38.01 -7.98 -15.32
N GLY A 197 38.49 -8.65 -16.33
CA GLY A 197 39.06 -10.01 -16.27
C GLY A 197 40.37 -10.16 -16.98
N SER A 198 41.50 -9.76 -16.40
CA SER A 198 42.79 -10.28 -16.79
C SER A 198 43.84 -10.16 -15.68
N THR A 199 43.99 -11.21 -14.88
CA THR A 199 45.29 -11.56 -14.29
C THR A 199 45.72 -12.89 -14.94
N PRO A 200 46.86 -12.93 -15.65
CA PRO A 200 47.40 -14.17 -16.22
C PRO A 200 47.90 -15.07 -15.08
N VAL A 201 47.32 -16.25 -14.95
CA VAL A 201 47.91 -17.31 -14.12
C VAL A 201 48.82 -18.11 -15.02
N ASP A 202 50.13 -17.97 -14.80
CA ASP A 202 51.19 -18.79 -15.44
C ASP A 202 51.06 -20.26 -14.99
N PRO A 203 50.97 -21.25 -15.87
CA PRO A 203 50.87 -22.65 -15.49
C PRO A 203 52.20 -23.22 -14.99
N THR A 204 52.40 -23.36 -13.70
CA THR A 204 53.50 -24.13 -13.12
C THR A 204 53.13 -25.62 -13.12
N PRO A 205 54.00 -26.52 -13.57
CA PRO A 205 53.71 -27.93 -13.79
C PRO A 205 53.50 -28.70 -12.47
N THR A 206 52.46 -29.50 -12.44
CA THR A 206 52.07 -30.42 -11.35
C THR A 206 53.17 -31.42 -11.06
N PRO A 207 53.64 -31.56 -9.82
CA PRO A 207 54.49 -32.72 -9.44
C PRO A 207 53.64 -33.97 -9.21
N THR A 208 54.13 -35.07 -9.69
CA THR A 208 53.61 -36.45 -9.52
C THR A 208 53.61 -36.85 -8.03
N PRO A 209 52.54 -37.49 -7.48
CA PRO A 209 52.50 -37.86 -6.09
C PRO A 209 53.42 -39.04 -5.77
N ASP A 210 54.27 -38.88 -4.76
CA ASP A 210 55.05 -39.92 -4.11
C ASP A 210 54.18 -40.59 -3.02
N PRO A 211 54.02 -41.92 -2.95
CA PRO A 211 53.15 -42.61 -2.01
C PRO A 211 53.86 -42.99 -0.73
N SER A 212 54.40 -42.07 0.07
CA SER A 212 54.73 -42.31 1.45
C SER A 212 54.95 -41.00 2.22
N GLY A 213 53.97 -40.54 2.83
CA GLY A 213 54.04 -39.38 3.73
C GLY A 213 53.08 -39.49 4.90
N THR A 214 53.59 -39.55 6.07
CA THR A 214 52.97 -39.34 7.37
C THR A 214 52.11 -38.06 7.32
N PRO A 215 50.92 -37.97 7.94
CA PRO A 215 50.08 -36.77 7.90
C PRO A 215 50.83 -35.56 8.43
N THR A 216 51.07 -34.60 7.56
CA THR A 216 51.63 -33.30 7.88
C THR A 216 50.56 -32.55 8.69
N PRO A 217 50.89 -31.86 9.80
CA PRO A 217 49.94 -31.01 10.49
C PRO A 217 49.43 -29.91 9.52
N THR A 218 48.15 -29.65 9.64
CA THR A 218 47.50 -28.56 8.92
C THR A 218 48.32 -27.26 9.00
N PRO A 219 48.58 -26.53 7.89
CA PRO A 219 49.35 -25.28 7.97
C PRO A 219 48.68 -24.31 8.95
N GLU A 220 49.50 -23.84 9.89
CA GLU A 220 49.14 -22.73 10.75
C GLU A 220 48.76 -21.52 9.85
N PRO A 221 47.63 -20.84 10.07
CA PRO A 221 47.20 -19.76 9.17
C PRO A 221 48.25 -18.67 9.13
N THR A 222 48.50 -18.16 7.93
CA THR A 222 49.33 -16.94 7.76
C THR A 222 48.65 -15.82 8.51
N PRO A 223 49.25 -15.15 9.50
CA PRO A 223 48.61 -14.11 10.28
C PRO A 223 48.21 -12.97 9.34
N GLY A 224 46.91 -12.68 9.20
CA GLY A 224 46.41 -11.48 8.58
C GLY A 224 46.83 -10.24 9.40
N THR A 225 46.73 -9.05 8.78
CA THR A 225 46.92 -7.80 9.54
C THR A 225 45.82 -7.70 10.60
N THR A 226 46.21 -7.55 11.88
CA THR A 226 45.24 -7.37 12.96
C THR A 226 44.62 -5.99 12.87
N VAL A 227 43.28 -5.91 12.76
CA VAL A 227 42.49 -4.67 12.62
C VAL A 227 41.26 -4.76 13.51
N SER A 228 40.65 -3.61 13.85
CA SER A 228 39.34 -3.59 14.55
C SER A 228 38.20 -3.93 13.57
N ILE A 229 37.05 -4.34 14.09
CA ILE A 229 35.82 -4.48 13.29
C ILE A 229 35.47 -3.13 12.66
N ALA A 230 35.62 -2.02 13.37
CA ALA A 230 35.37 -0.67 12.86
C ALA A 230 36.30 -0.29 11.67
N ASP A 231 37.57 -0.76 11.66
CA ASP A 231 38.45 -0.55 10.52
C ASP A 231 38.01 -1.38 9.29
N ILE A 232 37.41 -2.54 9.51
CA ILE A 232 36.84 -3.38 8.44
C ILE A 232 35.58 -2.73 7.88
N GLN A 233 34.67 -2.28 8.72
CA GLN A 233 33.42 -1.63 8.32
C GLN A 233 33.71 -0.31 7.56
N GLY A 234 34.59 0.52 8.10
CA GLY A 234 34.74 1.86 7.58
C GLY A 234 33.55 2.77 7.96
N THR A 235 33.46 3.94 7.33
CA THR A 235 32.37 4.93 7.59
C THR A 235 31.46 5.13 6.38
N GLY A 236 31.51 4.26 5.40
CA GLY A 236 30.72 4.29 4.19
C GLY A 236 29.99 2.96 3.98
N THR A 237 29.26 2.87 2.88
CA THR A 237 28.44 1.72 2.48
C THR A 237 29.24 0.52 1.97
N SER A 238 30.55 0.53 2.12
CA SER A 238 31.41 -0.60 1.72
C SER A 238 32.74 -0.58 2.47
N THR A 239 33.26 -1.79 2.72
CA THR A 239 34.52 -1.99 3.43
C THR A 239 35.74 -1.40 2.69
N PRO A 240 36.60 -0.61 3.35
CA PRO A 240 37.86 -0.13 2.77
C PRO A 240 38.90 -1.24 2.62
N LEU A 241 38.70 -2.44 3.20
CA LEU A 241 39.64 -3.57 3.24
C LEU A 241 39.22 -4.72 2.35
N ALA A 242 38.34 -4.51 1.35
CA ALA A 242 37.86 -5.55 0.45
C ALA A 242 39.00 -6.39 -0.14
N GLY A 243 38.85 -7.70 -0.09
CA GLY A 243 39.81 -8.66 -0.67
C GLY A 243 41.11 -8.89 0.13
N GLN A 244 41.36 -8.12 1.20
CA GLN A 244 42.55 -8.28 2.04
C GLN A 244 42.33 -9.37 3.09
N THR A 245 43.37 -10.12 3.45
CA THR A 245 43.30 -11.06 4.60
C THR A 245 43.54 -10.27 5.88
N VAL A 246 42.55 -10.22 6.76
CA VAL A 246 42.61 -9.51 8.04
C VAL A 246 42.30 -10.45 9.21
N THR A 247 42.77 -10.08 10.41
CA THR A 247 42.42 -10.76 11.66
C THR A 247 41.76 -9.76 12.60
N THR A 248 40.60 -10.09 13.13
CA THR A 248 39.89 -9.28 14.14
C THR A 248 39.41 -10.13 15.30
N THR A 249 38.99 -9.52 16.40
CA THR A 249 38.41 -10.23 17.57
C THR A 249 37.00 -9.75 17.80
N GLY A 250 36.05 -10.69 17.99
CA GLY A 250 34.66 -10.37 18.25
C GLY A 250 33.98 -11.39 19.17
N VAL A 251 32.97 -10.90 19.91
CA VAL A 251 32.02 -11.69 20.66
C VAL A 251 30.79 -11.99 19.78
N VAL A 252 30.41 -13.26 19.72
CA VAL A 252 29.22 -13.69 18.93
C VAL A 252 27.94 -13.08 19.51
N THR A 253 27.19 -12.34 18.72
CA THR A 253 25.93 -11.69 19.11
C THR A 253 24.70 -12.37 18.52
N ALA A 254 24.84 -13.06 17.37
CA ALA A 254 23.79 -13.85 16.75
C ALA A 254 24.40 -15.01 15.96
N ALA A 255 23.69 -16.15 15.81
CA ALA A 255 24.20 -17.31 15.07
C ALA A 255 23.08 -18.03 14.32
N TYR A 256 23.32 -18.37 13.03
CA TYR A 256 22.34 -18.98 12.13
C TYR A 256 22.85 -20.31 11.56
N PRO A 257 22.78 -21.38 12.36
CA PRO A 257 23.19 -22.72 11.92
C PRO A 257 22.18 -23.39 10.97
N THR A 258 20.97 -22.86 10.90
CA THR A 258 19.87 -23.28 10.03
C THR A 258 19.36 -22.09 9.22
N GLY A 259 18.35 -22.26 8.36
CA GLY A 259 17.74 -21.17 7.61
C GLY A 259 18.53 -20.68 6.38
N GLY A 260 19.78 -21.13 6.19
CA GLY A 260 20.57 -20.86 4.97
C GLY A 260 21.49 -19.64 5.02
N PHE A 261 21.48 -18.81 6.08
CA PHE A 261 22.47 -17.71 6.22
C PHE A 261 23.90 -18.23 6.34
N ASN A 262 24.08 -19.42 6.95
CA ASN A 262 25.38 -20.07 7.09
C ASN A 262 26.47 -19.13 7.64
N GLY A 263 26.13 -18.42 8.73
CA GLY A 263 27.03 -17.43 9.33
C GLY A 263 26.57 -16.99 10.71
N PHE A 264 27.26 -15.98 11.22
CA PHE A 264 26.99 -15.42 12.55
C PHE A 264 27.46 -13.97 12.62
N TYR A 265 26.88 -13.18 13.51
CA TYR A 265 27.36 -11.83 13.81
C TYR A 265 28.32 -11.84 14.98
N VAL A 266 29.31 -10.96 14.88
CA VAL A 266 30.22 -10.64 16.00
C VAL A 266 30.30 -9.15 16.20
N GLN A 267 30.56 -8.76 17.44
CA GLN A 267 30.76 -7.36 17.81
C GLN A 267 32.03 -7.20 18.64
N THR A 268 32.67 -6.04 18.54
CA THR A 268 33.88 -5.68 19.29
C THR A 268 33.66 -5.94 20.79
N PRO A 269 34.56 -6.66 21.48
CA PRO A 269 34.43 -6.95 22.89
C PRO A 269 34.23 -5.68 23.73
N GLY A 270 33.17 -5.67 24.55
CA GLY A 270 32.83 -4.55 25.42
C GLY A 270 32.11 -3.37 24.72
N ALA A 271 31.91 -3.46 23.41
CA ALA A 271 31.13 -2.45 22.69
C ALA A 271 29.63 -2.56 22.93
N GLY A 272 28.89 -1.50 22.58
CA GLY A 272 27.44 -1.37 22.75
C GLY A 272 27.04 -0.59 24.01
N GLY A 273 25.74 -0.58 24.31
CA GLY A 273 25.16 0.14 25.46
C GLY A 273 25.09 1.67 25.30
N THR A 274 25.75 2.25 24.31
CA THR A 274 25.79 3.71 24.06
C THR A 274 25.39 3.99 22.62
N ALA A 275 24.51 5.00 22.43
CA ALA A 275 24.12 5.46 21.11
C ALA A 275 25.32 5.99 20.31
N ARG A 276 25.34 5.74 19.02
CA ARG A 276 26.42 6.11 18.10
C ARG A 276 26.04 7.36 17.30
N ALA A 277 27.05 8.14 16.96
CA ALA A 277 26.87 9.28 16.05
C ALA A 277 26.89 8.81 14.58
N ALA A 278 26.14 9.49 13.72
CA ALA A 278 26.20 9.29 12.29
C ALA A 278 27.62 9.41 11.73
N GLY A 279 27.98 8.57 10.77
CA GLY A 279 29.33 8.52 10.19
C GLY A 279 30.40 7.90 11.09
N THR A 280 30.01 7.27 12.22
CA THR A 280 30.90 6.42 13.02
C THR A 280 30.92 5.02 12.42
N ALA A 281 32.09 4.43 12.24
CA ALA A 281 32.20 3.05 11.77
C ALA A 281 31.55 2.07 12.77
N SER A 282 30.82 1.06 12.28
CA SER A 282 30.17 0.07 13.13
C SER A 282 31.18 -0.83 13.87
N ASP A 283 30.79 -1.30 15.05
CA ASP A 283 31.52 -2.30 15.85
C ASP A 283 31.02 -3.73 15.62
N GLY A 284 30.01 -3.94 14.74
CA GLY A 284 29.42 -5.23 14.39
C GLY A 284 29.84 -5.68 12.99
N ILE A 285 29.85 -6.98 12.72
CA ILE A 285 30.11 -7.53 11.38
C ILE A 285 29.55 -8.96 11.25
N PHE A 286 29.04 -9.30 10.06
CA PHE A 286 28.62 -10.65 9.70
C PHE A 286 29.86 -11.48 9.31
N VAL A 287 29.89 -12.75 9.73
CA VAL A 287 30.92 -13.74 9.39
C VAL A 287 30.27 -14.89 8.62
N HIS A 288 30.44 -14.91 7.29
CA HIS A 288 29.90 -15.94 6.43
C HIS A 288 30.80 -17.16 6.39
N THR A 289 30.31 -18.28 6.91
CA THR A 289 31.06 -19.55 7.01
C THR A 289 30.87 -20.46 5.79
N GLY A 290 29.86 -20.20 4.94
CA GLY A 290 29.50 -21.04 3.81
C GLY A 290 28.84 -22.39 4.18
N THR A 291 28.86 -22.75 5.44
CA THR A 291 28.22 -23.94 6.03
C THR A 291 27.65 -23.55 7.41
N ALA A 292 26.83 -24.41 8.00
CA ALA A 292 26.29 -24.18 9.34
C ALA A 292 27.40 -23.84 10.36
N PRO A 293 27.37 -22.67 11.01
CA PRO A 293 28.33 -22.31 12.05
C PRO A 293 28.13 -23.17 13.32
N THR A 294 29.22 -23.41 14.03
CA THR A 294 29.20 -24.17 15.30
C THR A 294 29.43 -23.29 16.54
N VAL A 295 29.47 -21.95 16.32
CA VAL A 295 29.66 -20.99 17.40
C VAL A 295 28.40 -20.83 18.25
N GLN A 296 28.55 -20.30 19.45
CA GLN A 296 27.43 -19.98 20.35
C GLN A 296 27.45 -18.49 20.72
N VAL A 297 26.28 -17.88 20.85
CA VAL A 297 26.14 -16.52 21.32
C VAL A 297 26.87 -16.31 22.64
N GLY A 298 27.60 -15.21 22.79
CA GLY A 298 28.43 -14.90 23.94
C GLY A 298 29.86 -15.43 23.87
N GLN A 299 30.18 -16.36 22.96
CA GLN A 299 31.57 -16.83 22.79
C GLN A 299 32.41 -15.78 22.04
N CYS A 300 33.70 -15.77 22.33
CA CYS A 300 34.63 -14.84 21.69
C CYS A 300 35.63 -15.58 20.80
N TYR A 301 35.89 -15.01 19.64
CA TYR A 301 36.84 -15.58 18.66
C TYR A 301 37.77 -14.50 18.10
N ALA A 302 39.04 -14.90 17.87
CA ALA A 302 39.89 -14.29 16.89
C ALA A 302 39.50 -14.85 15.51
N ILE A 303 39.20 -14.02 14.56
CA ILE A 303 38.67 -14.39 13.26
C ILE A 303 39.61 -13.87 12.18
N THR A 304 40.23 -14.78 11.44
CA THR A 304 40.98 -14.43 10.24
C THR A 304 40.09 -14.68 9.02
N GLY A 305 39.86 -13.66 8.19
CA GLY A 305 38.95 -13.74 7.04
C GLY A 305 39.23 -12.69 5.98
N VAL A 306 38.40 -12.65 4.96
CA VAL A 306 38.52 -11.69 3.85
C VAL A 306 37.24 -10.84 3.83
N PRO A 307 37.35 -9.49 4.07
CA PRO A 307 36.21 -8.61 3.93
C PRO A 307 35.69 -8.57 2.49
N ALA A 308 34.36 -8.57 2.36
CA ALA A 308 33.65 -8.51 1.09
C ALA A 308 32.25 -7.93 1.30
N GLU A 309 31.66 -7.40 0.25
CA GLU A 309 30.26 -6.96 0.24
C GLU A 309 29.36 -8.07 -0.27
N TYR A 310 28.18 -8.20 0.34
CA TYR A 310 27.11 -9.09 -0.13
C TYR A 310 25.76 -8.35 -0.07
N ASN A 311 25.26 -7.92 -1.21
CA ASN A 311 24.00 -7.15 -1.32
C ASN A 311 23.95 -5.93 -0.36
N GLY A 312 25.09 -5.24 -0.23
CA GLY A 312 25.26 -4.05 0.62
C GLY A 312 25.69 -4.36 2.05
N LEU A 313 25.72 -5.64 2.47
CA LEU A 313 26.21 -6.06 3.79
C LEU A 313 27.73 -6.25 3.76
N THR A 314 28.44 -5.54 4.61
CA THR A 314 29.85 -5.82 4.88
C THR A 314 30.00 -7.11 5.67
N GLN A 315 30.76 -8.08 5.16
CA GLN A 315 30.94 -9.39 5.79
C GLN A 315 32.39 -9.88 5.74
N LEU A 316 32.77 -10.76 6.66
CA LEU A 316 33.99 -11.58 6.58
C LEU A 316 33.67 -12.91 5.91
N THR A 317 34.38 -13.22 4.83
CA THR A 317 34.28 -14.52 4.12
C THR A 317 35.49 -15.42 4.40
N LYS A 318 35.35 -16.72 4.13
CA LYS A 318 36.41 -17.73 4.32
C LYS A 318 37.03 -17.69 5.72
N PRO A 319 36.23 -17.65 6.80
CA PRO A 319 36.73 -17.43 8.14
C PRO A 319 37.55 -18.60 8.67
N GLN A 320 38.62 -18.29 9.38
CA GLN A 320 39.34 -19.22 10.29
C GLN A 320 39.14 -18.71 11.70
N LEU A 321 38.59 -19.55 12.57
CA LEU A 321 38.18 -19.20 13.92
C LEU A 321 39.17 -19.81 14.95
N ALA A 322 39.65 -18.99 15.88
CA ALA A 322 40.38 -19.43 17.06
C ALA A 322 39.68 -18.87 18.29
N PRO A 323 39.34 -19.73 19.29
CA PRO A 323 38.77 -19.25 20.53
C PRO A 323 39.67 -18.18 21.18
N ALA A 324 39.04 -17.07 21.61
CA ALA A 324 39.71 -16.01 22.37
C ALA A 324 39.20 -15.98 23.82
N THR A 325 40.04 -15.56 24.74
CA THR A 325 39.69 -15.44 26.17
C THR A 325 39.76 -13.98 26.62
N ASP A 326 39.19 -13.69 27.78
CA ASP A 326 39.21 -12.35 28.41
C ASP A 326 38.49 -11.24 27.61
N CYS A 327 37.52 -11.63 26.80
CA CYS A 327 36.68 -10.69 26.09
C CYS A 327 35.58 -10.11 26.99
N ALA A 328 35.49 -8.79 27.04
CA ALA A 328 34.37 -8.13 27.71
C ALA A 328 33.05 -8.45 27.01
N PRO A 329 31.94 -8.66 27.72
CA PRO A 329 30.65 -8.94 27.11
C PRO A 329 30.16 -7.75 26.31
N VAL A 330 29.39 -8.03 25.24
CA VAL A 330 28.68 -7.02 24.45
C VAL A 330 27.37 -6.66 25.14
N ALA A 331 27.02 -5.39 25.15
CA ALA A 331 25.72 -4.91 25.61
C ALA A 331 24.86 -4.47 24.41
N PRO A 332 23.56 -4.80 24.36
CA PRO A 332 22.70 -4.25 23.31
C PRO A 332 22.61 -2.72 23.44
N THR A 333 22.65 -2.03 22.30
CA THR A 333 22.47 -0.58 22.25
C THR A 333 20.98 -0.25 22.15
N ALA A 334 20.45 0.48 23.15
CA ALA A 334 19.06 0.95 23.08
C ALA A 334 18.89 2.00 21.98
N LEU A 335 18.00 1.76 21.05
CA LEU A 335 17.61 2.71 20.00
C LEU A 335 16.30 3.38 20.40
N ALA A 336 16.37 4.61 20.89
CA ALA A 336 15.18 5.38 21.30
C ALA A 336 14.21 5.68 20.12
N ALA A 337 14.72 5.65 18.90
CA ALA A 337 13.97 5.76 17.65
C ALA A 337 14.72 5.00 16.55
N LEU A 338 14.02 4.65 15.47
CA LEU A 338 14.66 4.12 14.26
C LEU A 338 15.59 5.19 13.66
N PRO A 339 16.89 4.88 13.42
CA PRO A 339 17.77 5.80 12.72
C PRO A 339 17.22 6.16 11.33
N VAL A 340 17.21 7.45 10.98
CA VAL A 340 16.45 7.94 9.82
C VAL A 340 17.22 7.75 8.50
N THR A 341 18.48 8.17 8.46
CA THR A 341 19.28 8.09 7.23
C THR A 341 20.08 6.80 7.17
N ASP A 342 20.47 6.38 5.95
CA ASP A 342 21.35 5.22 5.79
C ASP A 342 22.67 5.42 6.54
N ALA A 343 23.25 6.63 6.54
CA ALA A 343 24.45 6.95 7.30
C ALA A 343 24.27 6.85 8.83
N ASP A 344 23.05 7.08 9.34
CA ASP A 344 22.73 6.83 10.75
C ASP A 344 22.65 5.35 11.05
N LYS A 345 22.07 4.55 10.13
CA LYS A 345 21.93 3.10 10.26
C LYS A 345 23.27 2.37 10.09
N GLU A 346 24.12 2.81 9.15
CA GLU A 346 25.47 2.28 8.93
C GLU A 346 26.32 2.25 10.22
N ALA A 347 26.15 3.24 11.09
CA ALA A 347 26.85 3.29 12.38
C ALA A 347 26.52 2.08 13.29
N TYR A 348 25.46 1.33 12.98
CA TYR A 348 24.98 0.17 13.74
C TYR A 348 24.96 -1.13 12.92
N GLU A 349 25.42 -1.15 11.67
CA GLU A 349 25.40 -2.32 10.82
C GLU A 349 26.06 -3.52 11.50
N GLY A 350 25.34 -4.64 11.61
CA GLY A 350 25.81 -5.86 12.28
C GLY A 350 25.88 -5.78 13.81
N MET A 351 25.46 -4.67 14.42
CA MET A 351 25.46 -4.53 15.88
C MET A 351 24.17 -5.03 16.53
N LEU A 352 24.34 -5.50 17.77
CA LEU A 352 23.24 -5.87 18.67
C LEU A 352 22.56 -4.60 19.19
N VAL A 353 21.30 -4.41 18.86
CA VAL A 353 20.48 -3.27 19.26
C VAL A 353 19.20 -3.72 19.96
N LEU A 354 18.63 -2.86 20.80
CA LEU A 354 17.30 -3.05 21.38
C LEU A 354 16.41 -1.87 21.00
N PRO A 355 15.56 -2.04 19.96
CA PRO A 355 14.62 -1.00 19.55
C PRO A 355 13.66 -0.65 20.68
N GLN A 356 13.44 0.65 20.91
CA GLN A 356 12.55 1.17 21.94
C GLN A 356 11.34 1.86 21.30
N GLY A 357 10.28 2.00 22.09
CA GLY A 357 9.04 2.61 21.62
C GLY A 357 8.15 1.63 20.84
N THR A 358 7.14 2.19 20.23
CA THR A 358 6.12 1.43 19.48
C THR A 358 6.49 1.38 18.01
N TYR A 359 6.25 0.23 17.40
CA TYR A 359 6.21 0.04 15.95
C TYR A 359 4.82 -0.43 15.56
N THR A 360 4.42 -0.18 14.34
CA THR A 360 3.16 -0.67 13.77
C THR A 360 3.47 -1.60 12.61
N ILE A 361 2.83 -2.77 12.56
CA ILE A 361 2.96 -3.69 11.44
C ILE A 361 2.33 -3.03 10.21
N THR A 362 3.09 -2.94 9.12
CA THR A 362 2.62 -2.33 7.87
C THR A 362 2.65 -3.29 6.67
N ASN A 363 3.46 -4.35 6.74
CA ASN A 363 3.52 -5.42 5.74
C ASN A 363 3.56 -6.79 6.41
N ASN A 364 2.55 -7.62 6.17
CA ASN A 364 2.49 -9.02 6.59
C ASN A 364 2.38 -9.99 5.39
N TYR A 365 2.38 -9.46 4.14
CA TYR A 365 2.33 -10.28 2.94
C TYR A 365 3.61 -11.11 2.75
N ASP A 366 4.77 -10.48 2.99
CA ASP A 366 6.07 -11.12 2.87
C ASP A 366 6.33 -12.18 3.95
N LEU A 367 5.58 -12.16 5.03
CA LEU A 367 5.60 -13.19 6.06
C LEU A 367 5.29 -14.58 5.47
N ASN A 368 4.29 -14.68 4.58
CA ASN A 368 3.93 -15.91 3.90
C ASN A 368 5.03 -16.43 2.93
N THR A 369 5.87 -15.54 2.41
CA THR A 369 6.86 -15.89 1.39
C THR A 369 8.28 -15.98 1.96
N TYR A 370 8.69 -15.00 2.75
CA TYR A 370 10.06 -14.85 3.24
C TYR A 370 10.21 -14.86 4.76
N GLY A 371 9.12 -15.01 5.50
CA GLY A 371 9.14 -14.92 6.95
C GLY A 371 9.33 -13.49 7.49
N GLN A 372 9.13 -12.48 6.65
CA GLN A 372 9.43 -11.08 6.93
C GLN A 372 8.19 -10.29 7.32
N ILE A 373 8.33 -9.38 8.28
CA ILE A 373 7.31 -8.42 8.71
C ILE A 373 7.83 -7.01 8.47
N GLY A 374 7.09 -6.19 7.71
CA GLY A 374 7.41 -4.77 7.56
C GLY A 374 6.85 -3.97 8.73
N LEU A 375 7.69 -3.16 9.35
CA LEU A 375 7.39 -2.35 10.51
C LEU A 375 7.53 -0.86 10.20
N ALA A 376 6.60 -0.05 10.70
CA ALA A 376 6.69 1.40 10.70
C ALA A 376 6.97 1.89 12.14
N PHE A 377 8.03 2.65 12.36
CA PHE A 377 8.29 3.26 13.67
C PHE A 377 7.21 4.29 14.02
N GLY A 378 6.58 4.14 15.18
CA GLY A 378 5.48 4.95 15.68
C GLY A 378 4.18 4.14 15.78
N ASP A 379 3.07 4.84 16.00
CA ASP A 379 1.74 4.33 16.33
C ASP A 379 0.77 4.23 15.14
N SER A 380 1.29 4.34 13.93
CA SER A 380 0.49 4.22 12.70
C SER A 380 1.26 3.48 11.61
N PRO A 381 0.57 2.73 10.74
CA PRO A 381 1.18 2.03 9.62
C PRO A 381 1.73 3.00 8.56
N LEU A 382 2.27 2.48 7.47
CA LEU A 382 2.51 3.26 6.26
C LEU A 382 1.24 3.25 5.41
N TRP A 383 0.94 4.40 4.83
CA TRP A 383 -0.25 4.60 4.02
C TRP A 383 0.09 4.65 2.54
N GLN A 384 -0.83 4.22 1.69
CA GLN A 384 -0.78 4.54 0.28
C GLN A 384 -0.79 6.06 0.13
N ALA A 385 0.17 6.61 -0.61
CA ALA A 385 0.29 8.06 -0.69
C ALA A 385 -0.98 8.71 -1.26
N THR A 386 -1.51 8.14 -2.35
CA THR A 386 -2.72 8.63 -3.01
C THR A 386 -4.02 8.34 -2.27
N ASP A 387 -3.94 7.69 -1.11
CA ASP A 387 -5.03 7.62 -0.14
C ASP A 387 -5.09 8.84 0.79
N ARG A 388 -3.96 9.54 0.97
CA ARG A 388 -3.79 10.61 1.97
C ARG A 388 -3.51 11.99 1.36
N VAL A 389 -2.88 12.01 0.19
CA VAL A 389 -2.52 13.25 -0.51
C VAL A 389 -2.76 13.10 -2.02
N PRO A 390 -3.04 14.19 -2.73
CA PRO A 390 -3.13 14.18 -4.19
C PRO A 390 -1.87 13.57 -4.82
N TYR A 391 -2.03 12.90 -5.96
CA TYR A 391 -0.92 12.21 -6.65
C TYR A 391 0.29 13.10 -6.93
N THR A 392 0.09 14.42 -7.08
CA THR A 392 1.18 15.40 -7.28
C THR A 392 2.08 15.57 -6.06
N GLU A 393 1.64 15.18 -4.88
CA GLU A 393 2.36 15.25 -3.62
C GLU A 393 2.85 13.87 -3.15
N ALA A 394 2.44 12.80 -3.84
CA ALA A 394 2.68 11.42 -3.45
C ALA A 394 4.16 11.10 -3.23
N ALA A 395 5.06 11.55 -4.13
CA ALA A 395 6.49 11.26 -4.02
C ALA A 395 7.13 11.88 -2.77
N ALA A 396 6.70 13.08 -2.36
CA ALA A 396 7.18 13.72 -1.13
C ALA A 396 6.67 12.97 0.10
N TYR A 397 5.41 12.60 0.09
CA TYR A 397 4.78 11.82 1.16
C TYR A 397 5.45 10.44 1.34
N GLU A 398 5.70 9.71 0.26
CA GLU A 398 6.41 8.44 0.25
C GLU A 398 7.84 8.56 0.83
N SER A 399 8.54 9.62 0.46
CA SER A 399 9.89 9.89 1.00
C SER A 399 9.89 10.10 2.52
N GLU A 400 8.87 10.74 3.07
CA GLU A 400 8.73 10.90 4.52
C GLU A 400 8.37 9.57 5.21
N GLN A 401 7.47 8.80 4.62
CA GLN A 401 7.08 7.50 5.17
C GLN A 401 8.25 6.49 5.17
N ALA A 402 9.06 6.47 4.11
CA ALA A 402 10.23 5.58 4.01
C ALA A 402 11.21 5.73 5.18
N LYS A 403 11.26 6.90 5.83
CA LYS A 403 12.11 7.14 7.01
C LYS A 403 11.69 6.35 8.25
N ARG A 404 10.46 5.87 8.26
CA ARG A 404 9.87 5.10 9.38
C ARG A 404 9.90 3.60 9.15
N TYR A 405 10.24 3.14 7.94
CA TYR A 405 10.17 1.74 7.55
C TYR A 405 11.41 0.95 7.91
N ILE A 406 11.22 -0.26 8.41
CA ILE A 406 12.24 -1.30 8.57
C ILE A 406 11.58 -2.68 8.49
N THR A 407 12.29 -3.67 7.98
CA THR A 407 11.82 -5.07 7.98
C THR A 407 12.33 -5.78 9.22
N LEU A 408 11.50 -6.60 9.87
CA LEU A 408 11.94 -7.66 10.77
C LEU A 408 11.98 -8.97 10.00
N ASP A 409 13.14 -9.59 9.92
CA ASP A 409 13.37 -10.87 9.24
C ASP A 409 13.20 -12.05 10.25
N ASP A 410 13.20 -13.29 9.75
CA ASP A 410 13.13 -14.50 10.57
C ASP A 410 14.52 -15.12 10.85
N GLY A 411 15.60 -14.51 10.40
CA GLY A 411 16.95 -15.04 10.49
C GLY A 411 17.23 -16.15 9.48
N SER A 412 16.50 -16.19 8.34
CA SER A 412 16.72 -17.17 7.29
C SER A 412 16.71 -16.55 5.89
N SER A 413 17.26 -17.29 4.92
CA SER A 413 17.17 -16.95 3.49
C SER A 413 16.11 -17.79 2.77
N TRP A 414 15.19 -18.37 3.50
CA TRP A 414 14.21 -19.29 2.94
C TRP A 414 13.09 -18.56 2.18
N ASN A 415 12.63 -19.22 1.12
CA ASN A 415 11.35 -18.88 0.50
C ASN A 415 10.35 -19.99 0.83
N TYR A 416 9.41 -19.71 1.72
CA TYR A 416 8.41 -20.66 2.21
C TYR A 416 7.42 -21.12 1.13
N MET A 417 7.32 -20.41 0.01
CA MET A 417 6.44 -20.79 -1.11
C MET A 417 7.11 -21.72 -2.12
N SER A 418 8.45 -21.75 -2.17
CA SER A 418 9.19 -22.55 -3.17
C SER A 418 10.17 -23.57 -2.57
N ASN A 419 10.82 -23.26 -1.43
CA ASN A 419 11.81 -24.12 -0.82
C ASN A 419 11.15 -25.32 -0.11
N ALA A 420 11.53 -26.55 -0.49
CA ALA A 420 10.92 -27.76 0.05
C ALA A 420 11.17 -27.96 1.56
N THR A 421 12.32 -27.53 2.09
CA THR A 421 12.64 -27.59 3.52
C THR A 421 11.85 -26.52 4.29
N ALA A 422 11.80 -25.31 3.78
CA ALA A 422 11.06 -24.19 4.38
C ALA A 422 9.55 -24.51 4.50
N LYS A 423 8.95 -25.09 3.47
CA LYS A 423 7.54 -25.54 3.50
C LYS A 423 7.24 -26.54 4.63
N GLN A 424 8.25 -27.32 5.07
CA GLN A 424 8.13 -28.27 6.18
C GLN A 424 8.49 -27.66 7.56
N SER A 425 8.80 -26.37 7.59
CA SER A 425 8.99 -25.61 8.82
C SER A 425 7.80 -24.69 9.06
N PRO A 426 7.31 -24.52 10.29
CA PRO A 426 6.28 -23.53 10.61
C PRO A 426 6.70 -22.13 10.16
N LEU A 427 5.78 -21.35 9.62
CA LEU A 427 6.01 -19.91 9.38
C LEU A 427 6.38 -19.23 10.70
N PRO A 428 7.38 -18.34 10.71
CA PRO A 428 7.76 -17.58 11.90
C PRO A 428 6.62 -16.65 12.34
N TYR A 429 6.57 -16.31 13.62
CA TYR A 429 5.68 -15.31 14.22
C TYR A 429 4.17 -15.64 14.16
N LEU A 430 3.68 -16.30 13.11
CA LEU A 430 2.27 -16.40 12.76
C LEU A 430 1.54 -17.54 13.48
N SER A 431 0.41 -17.22 14.11
CA SER A 431 -0.58 -18.19 14.62
C SER A 431 -2.00 -17.64 14.53
N GLN A 432 -3.01 -18.44 14.90
CA GLN A 432 -4.39 -17.95 15.00
C GLN A 432 -4.59 -16.97 16.17
N ASP A 433 -3.79 -17.10 17.21
CA ASP A 433 -3.84 -16.22 18.38
C ASP A 433 -2.99 -14.96 18.19
N GLU A 434 -1.95 -15.05 17.35
CA GLU A 434 -1.06 -13.96 16.95
C GLU A 434 -1.05 -13.82 15.41
N PRO A 435 -2.09 -13.19 14.85
CA PRO A 435 -2.30 -13.17 13.40
C PRO A 435 -1.39 -12.20 12.64
N MET A 436 -0.53 -11.44 13.32
CA MET A 436 0.41 -10.46 12.73
C MET A 436 -0.29 -9.52 11.74
N ARG A 437 -1.41 -8.93 12.20
CA ARG A 437 -2.22 -8.03 11.36
C ARG A 437 -1.50 -6.71 11.13
N THR A 438 -1.67 -6.16 9.94
CA THR A 438 -1.31 -4.75 9.71
C THR A 438 -2.12 -3.83 10.62
N ASP A 439 -1.63 -2.62 10.84
CA ASP A 439 -2.12 -1.65 11.84
C ASP A 439 -2.06 -2.12 13.30
N SER A 440 -1.55 -3.33 13.58
CA SER A 440 -1.30 -3.76 14.96
C SER A 440 0.01 -3.19 15.49
N GLN A 441 -0.02 -2.70 16.74
CA GLN A 441 1.16 -2.18 17.41
C GLN A 441 2.00 -3.31 18.00
N VAL A 442 3.31 -3.16 17.90
CA VAL A 442 4.29 -4.09 18.47
C VAL A 442 5.40 -3.36 19.20
N THR A 443 6.02 -4.04 20.17
CA THR A 443 7.23 -3.59 20.85
C THR A 443 8.28 -4.71 20.87
N PHE A 444 9.55 -4.34 21.03
CA PHE A 444 10.64 -5.31 21.12
C PHE A 444 10.93 -5.66 22.58
N SER A 445 10.87 -6.93 22.92
CA SER A 445 11.21 -7.48 24.24
C SER A 445 12.63 -8.02 24.31
N GLN A 446 13.24 -8.32 23.15
CA GLN A 446 14.58 -8.88 23.02
C GLN A 446 15.42 -8.08 22.03
N PRO A 447 16.75 -8.08 22.18
CA PRO A 447 17.63 -7.41 21.23
C PRO A 447 17.66 -8.14 19.88
N VAL A 448 17.92 -7.36 18.83
CA VAL A 448 18.06 -7.80 17.44
C VAL A 448 19.34 -7.25 16.84
N ILE A 449 19.75 -7.75 15.69
CA ILE A 449 20.85 -7.17 14.91
C ILE A 449 20.27 -6.18 13.91
N LEU A 450 20.80 -4.95 13.84
CA LEU A 450 20.51 -4.06 12.73
C LEU A 450 21.42 -4.45 11.54
N ASP A 451 20.81 -4.84 10.45
CA ASP A 451 21.49 -5.47 9.30
C ASP A 451 21.08 -4.79 7.97
N TYR A 452 21.97 -4.78 7.00
CA TYR A 452 21.63 -4.42 5.62
C TYR A 452 21.78 -5.64 4.72
N ARG A 453 20.63 -6.17 4.26
CA ARG A 453 20.60 -7.30 3.32
C ARG A 453 19.47 -7.09 2.33
N PHE A 454 19.76 -6.61 1.13
CA PHE A 454 18.79 -6.07 0.15
C PHE A 454 18.01 -4.82 0.63
N GLY A 455 18.16 -4.42 1.87
CA GLY A 455 17.52 -3.32 2.58
C GLY A 455 17.84 -3.39 4.06
N TRP A 456 17.44 -2.38 4.83
CA TRP A 456 17.63 -2.35 6.28
C TRP A 456 16.64 -3.29 6.97
N ASN A 457 17.18 -4.18 7.80
CA ASN A 457 16.43 -5.20 8.52
C ASN A 457 16.82 -5.24 10.00
N TYR A 458 15.89 -5.65 10.83
CA TYR A 458 16.17 -6.23 12.13
C TYR A 458 16.25 -7.75 11.97
N GLN A 459 17.37 -8.35 12.34
CA GLN A 459 17.56 -9.80 12.37
C GLN A 459 17.42 -10.29 13.81
N PRO A 460 16.62 -11.32 14.11
CA PRO A 460 16.65 -11.96 15.43
C PRO A 460 18.03 -12.58 15.70
N THR A 461 18.35 -12.87 16.94
CA THR A 461 19.68 -13.42 17.29
C THR A 461 19.91 -14.88 16.88
N GLY A 462 18.88 -15.52 16.34
CA GLY A 462 18.87 -16.83 15.69
C GLY A 462 17.67 -16.96 14.79
N GLN A 463 17.54 -18.08 14.05
CA GLN A 463 16.38 -18.30 13.17
C GLN A 463 15.12 -18.52 14.02
N ILE A 464 14.03 -17.79 13.68
CA ILE A 464 12.71 -17.98 14.28
C ILE A 464 11.96 -19.09 13.54
N VAL A 465 11.37 -20.02 14.28
CA VAL A 465 10.58 -21.12 13.73
C VAL A 465 9.23 -21.22 14.44
N GLY A 466 8.17 -20.84 13.73
CA GLY A 466 6.81 -20.77 14.30
C GLY A 466 6.59 -19.55 15.20
N SER A 467 5.43 -19.48 15.82
CA SER A 467 5.00 -18.36 16.68
C SER A 467 5.35 -18.55 18.17
N THR A 468 5.91 -19.69 18.55
CA THR A 468 6.24 -20.00 19.96
C THR A 468 7.73 -20.10 20.20
N ASP A 469 8.54 -19.54 19.29
CA ASP A 469 10.00 -19.53 19.42
C ASP A 469 10.41 -18.59 20.55
N GLU A 470 11.20 -19.07 21.51
CA GLU A 470 11.67 -18.27 22.65
C GLU A 470 12.58 -17.09 22.23
N GLN A 471 13.07 -17.07 21.00
CA GLN A 471 13.88 -16.00 20.42
C GLN A 471 13.04 -14.93 19.70
N ASP A 472 11.70 -15.08 19.63
CA ASP A 472 10.83 -14.06 19.05
C ASP A 472 11.03 -12.74 19.77
N PRO A 473 11.49 -11.69 19.09
CA PRO A 473 11.76 -10.42 19.73
C PRO A 473 10.51 -9.57 19.97
N LEU A 474 9.36 -9.91 19.36
CA LEU A 474 8.16 -9.09 19.40
C LEU A 474 7.26 -9.38 20.61
N VAL A 475 6.54 -8.34 21.01
CA VAL A 475 5.33 -8.42 21.83
C VAL A 475 4.22 -7.77 21.04
N THR A 476 3.16 -8.50 20.75
CA THR A 476 2.02 -8.07 19.95
C THR A 476 0.70 -8.39 20.64
N GLU A 477 -0.39 -7.80 20.15
CA GLU A 477 -1.76 -8.10 20.59
C GLU A 477 -2.60 -8.54 19.39
N ASN A 478 -3.57 -9.40 19.64
CA ASN A 478 -4.56 -9.79 18.63
C ASN A 478 -5.62 -8.69 18.51
N THR A 479 -5.58 -7.93 17.42
CA THR A 479 -6.47 -6.79 17.15
C THR A 479 -7.69 -7.16 16.29
N ARG A 480 -7.98 -8.45 16.12
CA ARG A 480 -9.16 -8.90 15.35
C ARG A 480 -10.45 -8.36 15.94
N PRO A 481 -11.32 -7.70 15.15
CA PRO A 481 -12.63 -7.27 15.63
C PRO A 481 -13.49 -8.50 15.96
N THR A 482 -14.23 -8.45 17.04
CA THR A 482 -15.13 -9.54 17.47
C THR A 482 -16.58 -9.31 17.07
N ALA A 483 -16.90 -8.15 16.49
CA ALA A 483 -18.22 -7.73 15.98
C ALA A 483 -18.04 -6.67 14.89
N ALA A 484 -19.09 -6.43 14.11
CA ALA A 484 -19.13 -5.31 13.18
C ALA A 484 -19.00 -3.95 13.90
N PRO A 485 -18.46 -2.92 13.25
CA PRO A 485 -18.36 -1.59 13.83
C PRO A 485 -19.74 -0.98 14.09
N GLU A 486 -19.84 -0.15 15.12
CA GLU A 486 -21.05 0.55 15.46
C GLU A 486 -21.25 1.78 14.57
N VAL A 487 -22.14 1.69 13.58
CA VAL A 487 -22.44 2.77 12.63
C VAL A 487 -23.76 3.49 12.95
N GLY A 488 -24.52 3.01 13.95
CA GLY A 488 -25.82 3.55 14.32
C GLY A 488 -26.91 3.25 13.27
N GLY A 489 -28.00 4.03 13.31
CA GLY A 489 -29.10 3.93 12.36
C GLY A 489 -30.08 2.80 12.63
N ASP A 490 -31.15 2.77 11.83
CA ASP A 490 -32.23 1.77 11.90
C ASP A 490 -32.04 0.67 10.84
N LEU A 491 -31.37 1.02 9.74
CA LEU A 491 -30.95 0.14 8.67
C LEU A 491 -29.43 0.18 8.51
N LYS A 492 -28.85 -0.95 8.13
CA LYS A 492 -27.43 -1.12 7.81
C LYS A 492 -27.26 -1.48 6.36
N LEU A 493 -26.48 -0.70 5.63
CA LEU A 493 -26.11 -0.96 4.23
C LEU A 493 -24.66 -1.41 4.20
N GLY A 494 -24.35 -2.49 3.48
CA GLY A 494 -22.98 -3.00 3.37
C GLY A 494 -22.56 -3.24 1.93
N ALA A 495 -21.26 -3.37 1.74
CA ALA A 495 -20.65 -3.87 0.50
C ALA A 495 -19.49 -4.81 0.83
N MET A 496 -19.32 -5.86 0.03
CA MET A 496 -18.24 -6.84 0.21
C MET A 496 -17.75 -7.40 -1.13
N ASN A 497 -16.46 -7.27 -1.39
CA ASN A 497 -15.78 -8.05 -2.42
C ASN A 497 -15.55 -9.47 -1.86
N VAL A 498 -16.07 -10.50 -2.55
CA VAL A 498 -16.04 -11.89 -2.07
C VAL A 498 -14.91 -12.73 -2.68
N LEU A 499 -13.90 -12.11 -3.24
CA LEU A 499 -12.67 -12.74 -3.77
C LEU A 499 -12.99 -13.92 -4.71
N ASN A 500 -13.62 -13.61 -5.86
CA ASN A 500 -13.94 -14.59 -6.89
C ASN A 500 -14.73 -15.80 -6.35
N TYR A 501 -15.94 -15.55 -5.85
CA TYR A 501 -16.84 -16.61 -5.40
C TYR A 501 -17.48 -17.31 -6.60
N PHE A 502 -17.01 -18.54 -6.90
CA PHE A 502 -17.42 -19.35 -8.04
C PHE A 502 -17.99 -20.68 -7.58
N THR A 503 -19.15 -21.07 -8.13
CA THR A 503 -19.74 -22.40 -7.96
C THR A 503 -19.25 -23.37 -9.03
N ASP A 504 -18.81 -22.87 -10.19
CA ASP A 504 -18.06 -23.63 -11.18
C ASP A 504 -16.60 -23.83 -10.68
N LEU A 505 -16.08 -25.06 -10.80
CA LEU A 505 -14.80 -25.42 -10.17
C LEU A 505 -13.69 -25.57 -11.21
N GLY A 506 -12.47 -25.16 -10.83
CA GLY A 506 -11.30 -25.25 -11.69
C GLY A 506 -11.03 -26.66 -12.24
N LYS A 507 -11.33 -27.72 -11.46
CA LYS A 507 -11.19 -29.13 -11.88
C LYS A 507 -12.06 -29.53 -13.06
N ASP A 508 -13.16 -28.80 -13.30
CA ASP A 508 -14.15 -29.13 -14.34
C ASP A 508 -13.89 -28.36 -15.63
N GLU A 509 -13.01 -27.33 -15.64
CA GLU A 509 -12.60 -26.60 -16.83
C GLU A 509 -11.43 -27.30 -17.54
N THR A 510 -11.61 -27.67 -18.80
CA THR A 510 -10.58 -28.36 -19.60
C THR A 510 -9.39 -27.45 -19.84
N GLY A 511 -8.19 -27.90 -19.43
CA GLY A 511 -6.94 -27.16 -19.61
C GLY A 511 -6.63 -26.15 -18.49
N CYS A 512 -7.51 -26.04 -17.50
CA CYS A 512 -7.28 -25.29 -16.30
C CYS A 512 -6.09 -25.85 -15.51
N ARG A 513 -5.29 -24.99 -14.90
CA ARG A 513 -4.21 -25.33 -13.97
C ARG A 513 -4.61 -24.99 -12.55
N SER A 514 -3.90 -25.54 -11.58
CA SER A 514 -4.13 -25.26 -10.18
C SER A 514 -2.91 -24.68 -9.49
N TYR A 515 -3.14 -23.88 -8.46
CA TYR A 515 -2.19 -23.70 -7.37
C TYR A 515 -2.34 -24.89 -6.40
N ASN A 516 -1.19 -25.49 -6.04
CA ASN A 516 -1.18 -26.71 -5.23
C ASN A 516 -0.59 -26.44 -3.83
N ASP A 517 -1.12 -27.17 -2.85
CA ASP A 517 -0.56 -27.23 -1.50
C ASP A 517 0.79 -27.99 -1.43
N ILE A 518 1.38 -28.08 -0.23
CA ILE A 518 2.67 -28.79 -0.03
C ILE A 518 2.59 -30.31 -0.28
N TYR A 519 1.40 -30.87 -0.32
CA TYR A 519 1.16 -32.29 -0.57
C TYR A 519 0.85 -32.57 -2.06
N GLY A 520 0.80 -31.51 -2.88
CA GLY A 520 0.49 -31.59 -4.31
C GLY A 520 -1.02 -31.59 -4.62
N ASN A 521 -1.88 -31.33 -3.63
CA ASN A 521 -3.33 -31.25 -3.84
C ASN A 521 -3.70 -29.87 -4.42
N PRO A 522 -4.53 -29.82 -5.47
CA PRO A 522 -5.00 -28.56 -6.02
C PRO A 522 -5.95 -27.82 -5.08
N VAL A 523 -5.76 -26.52 -4.88
CA VAL A 523 -6.54 -25.66 -3.97
C VAL A 523 -7.37 -24.65 -4.75
N SER A 524 -6.75 -23.84 -5.62
CA SER A 524 -7.44 -22.80 -6.39
C SER A 524 -7.06 -22.84 -7.87
N ALA A 525 -7.94 -22.31 -8.72
CA ALA A 525 -7.76 -22.24 -10.17
C ALA A 525 -6.64 -21.24 -10.53
N ASN A 526 -5.88 -21.52 -11.59
CA ASN A 526 -4.78 -20.67 -12.06
C ASN A 526 -4.75 -20.57 -13.59
N GLY A 527 -5.00 -19.37 -14.10
CA GLY A 527 -4.94 -19.08 -15.54
C GLY A 527 -6.09 -19.75 -16.32
N CYS A 528 -7.26 -19.83 -15.72
CA CYS A 528 -8.47 -20.42 -16.24
C CYS A 528 -9.55 -19.34 -16.43
N THR A 529 -10.68 -19.68 -17.02
CA THR A 529 -11.89 -18.86 -17.05
C THR A 529 -12.53 -18.82 -15.66
N VAL A 530 -12.62 -19.98 -15.00
CA VAL A 530 -12.94 -20.11 -13.58
C VAL A 530 -11.83 -19.49 -12.74
N ARG A 531 -12.16 -18.65 -11.77
CA ARG A 531 -11.18 -17.91 -10.92
C ARG A 531 -11.17 -18.35 -9.47
N GLY A 532 -12.14 -19.13 -9.03
CA GLY A 532 -12.34 -19.51 -7.64
C GLY A 532 -11.65 -20.80 -7.22
N ALA A 533 -12.37 -21.59 -6.44
CA ALA A 533 -11.92 -22.84 -5.87
C ALA A 533 -11.65 -23.90 -6.96
N TRP A 534 -10.66 -24.77 -6.69
CA TRP A 534 -10.39 -25.89 -7.58
C TRP A 534 -11.36 -27.05 -7.42
N SER A 535 -11.81 -27.33 -6.19
CA SER A 535 -12.59 -28.51 -5.79
C SER A 535 -13.73 -28.15 -4.85
N GLU A 536 -14.66 -29.07 -4.64
CA GLU A 536 -15.77 -28.90 -3.68
C GLU A 536 -15.29 -28.62 -2.27
N GLN A 537 -14.16 -29.20 -1.84
CA GLN A 537 -13.59 -28.93 -0.53
C GLN A 537 -13.08 -27.48 -0.43
N ALA A 538 -12.34 -27.03 -1.43
CA ALA A 538 -11.83 -25.67 -1.47
C ALA A 538 -12.97 -24.63 -1.59
N PHE A 539 -14.02 -24.96 -2.32
CA PHE A 539 -15.25 -24.15 -2.40
C PHE A 539 -15.95 -24.07 -1.04
N THR A 540 -16.08 -25.20 -0.35
CA THR A 540 -16.67 -25.22 1.00
C THR A 540 -15.85 -24.40 1.98
N ASP A 541 -14.52 -24.45 1.88
CA ASP A 541 -13.61 -23.68 2.71
C ASP A 541 -13.77 -22.16 2.45
N GLN A 542 -13.85 -21.74 1.18
CA GLN A 542 -14.11 -20.34 0.79
C GLN A 542 -15.49 -19.87 1.29
N GLN A 543 -16.55 -20.62 0.94
CA GLN A 543 -17.94 -20.29 1.29
C GLN A 543 -18.13 -20.15 2.81
N THR A 544 -17.49 -21.03 3.59
CA THR A 544 -17.60 -21.00 5.06
C THR A 544 -17.07 -19.70 5.64
N LYS A 545 -15.94 -19.20 5.14
CA LYS A 545 -15.34 -17.94 5.58
C LYS A 545 -16.20 -16.74 5.15
N ILE A 546 -16.67 -16.70 3.91
CA ILE A 546 -17.53 -15.63 3.38
C ILE A 546 -18.86 -15.59 4.15
N VAL A 547 -19.47 -16.72 4.43
CA VAL A 547 -20.70 -16.82 5.24
C VAL A 547 -20.47 -16.28 6.65
N ALA A 548 -19.32 -16.59 7.28
CA ALA A 548 -19.00 -16.06 8.60
C ALA A 548 -18.76 -14.54 8.57
N ALA A 549 -18.17 -14.00 7.50
CA ALA A 549 -17.99 -12.56 7.30
C ALA A 549 -19.33 -11.84 7.12
N LEU A 550 -20.23 -12.37 6.28
CA LEU A 550 -21.58 -11.83 6.07
C LEU A 550 -22.44 -11.91 7.34
N GLU A 551 -22.31 -13.00 8.13
CA GLU A 551 -22.95 -13.12 9.44
C GLU A 551 -22.46 -12.02 10.40
N MET A 552 -21.14 -11.77 10.45
CA MET A 552 -20.57 -10.72 11.30
C MET A 552 -20.96 -9.32 10.83
N LEU A 553 -20.98 -9.07 9.51
CA LEU A 553 -21.37 -7.78 8.91
C LEU A 553 -22.81 -7.42 9.25
N ASP A 554 -23.70 -8.40 9.25
CA ASP A 554 -25.14 -8.32 9.60
C ASP A 554 -25.88 -7.12 8.97
N ALA A 555 -25.49 -6.73 7.75
CA ALA A 555 -26.15 -5.64 7.03
C ALA A 555 -27.54 -6.05 6.51
N ASP A 556 -28.42 -5.04 6.36
CA ASP A 556 -29.79 -5.25 5.89
C ASP A 556 -29.89 -5.28 4.35
N VAL A 557 -28.94 -4.63 3.67
CA VAL A 557 -28.68 -4.73 2.23
C VAL A 557 -27.17 -4.84 2.04
N VAL A 558 -26.72 -5.77 1.17
CA VAL A 558 -25.31 -5.94 0.84
C VAL A 558 -25.12 -5.91 -0.67
N GLY A 559 -24.29 -4.96 -1.16
CA GLY A 559 -23.72 -5.01 -2.50
C GLY A 559 -22.54 -5.98 -2.53
N LEU A 560 -22.52 -6.89 -3.50
CA LEU A 560 -21.48 -7.91 -3.64
C LEU A 560 -20.70 -7.70 -4.92
N MET A 561 -19.36 -7.77 -4.83
CA MET A 561 -18.44 -7.76 -5.94
C MET A 561 -17.78 -9.13 -6.08
N GLU A 562 -17.34 -9.46 -7.28
CA GLU A 562 -16.68 -10.74 -7.61
C GLU A 562 -17.56 -12.00 -7.44
N ILE A 563 -18.87 -11.85 -7.54
CA ILE A 563 -19.77 -13.00 -7.68
C ILE A 563 -19.64 -13.55 -9.10
N GLU A 564 -19.58 -14.87 -9.24
CA GLU A 564 -19.57 -15.54 -10.52
C GLU A 564 -20.76 -15.12 -11.40
N ASN A 565 -20.48 -14.80 -12.67
CA ASN A 565 -21.48 -14.74 -13.72
C ASN A 565 -21.69 -16.14 -14.28
N ALA A 566 -22.52 -16.95 -13.63
CA ALA A 566 -22.74 -18.36 -14.00
C ALA A 566 -23.28 -18.54 -15.42
N ALA A 567 -23.85 -17.49 -16.02
CA ALA A 567 -24.26 -17.50 -17.44
C ALA A 567 -23.08 -17.67 -18.40
N ALA A 568 -21.87 -17.25 -18.03
CA ALA A 568 -20.64 -17.47 -18.80
C ALA A 568 -20.29 -18.95 -18.90
N PHE A 569 -20.78 -19.77 -17.98
CA PHE A 569 -20.56 -21.22 -17.90
C PHE A 569 -21.80 -22.03 -18.30
N GLY A 570 -22.86 -21.37 -18.77
CA GLY A 570 -24.08 -22.01 -19.28
C GLY A 570 -25.12 -22.36 -18.21
N HIS A 571 -25.01 -21.80 -17.02
CA HIS A 571 -25.91 -21.92 -15.90
C HIS A 571 -26.89 -20.73 -15.80
N ASP A 572 -27.83 -20.79 -14.85
CA ASP A 572 -28.62 -19.62 -14.48
C ASP A 572 -27.69 -18.50 -13.94
N ARG A 573 -27.89 -17.29 -14.43
CA ARG A 573 -27.02 -16.15 -14.09
C ARG A 573 -26.91 -15.90 -12.59
N ASP A 574 -27.96 -16.20 -11.83
CA ASP A 574 -28.01 -16.00 -10.38
C ASP A 574 -27.63 -17.26 -9.56
N ALA A 575 -27.18 -18.36 -10.20
CA ALA A 575 -26.92 -19.63 -9.52
C ALA A 575 -25.90 -19.49 -8.36
N ALA A 576 -24.76 -18.81 -8.59
CA ALA A 576 -23.75 -18.59 -7.56
C ALA A 576 -24.27 -17.71 -6.40
N LEU A 577 -25.00 -16.64 -6.73
CA LEU A 577 -25.63 -15.77 -5.74
C LEU A 577 -26.67 -16.52 -4.89
N ALA A 578 -27.50 -17.36 -5.53
CA ALA A 578 -28.47 -18.19 -4.84
C ALA A 578 -27.80 -19.18 -3.88
N SER A 579 -26.71 -19.80 -4.32
CA SER A 579 -25.89 -20.71 -3.49
C SER A 579 -25.33 -20.00 -2.24
N LEU A 580 -24.82 -18.77 -2.39
CA LEU A 580 -24.29 -18.00 -1.26
C LEU A 580 -25.40 -17.64 -0.27
N VAL A 581 -26.55 -17.17 -0.76
CA VAL A 581 -27.71 -16.80 0.09
C VAL A 581 -28.30 -18.04 0.78
N GLU A 582 -28.33 -19.19 0.11
CA GLU A 582 -28.77 -20.47 0.73
C GLU A 582 -27.83 -20.86 1.87
N ALA A 583 -26.50 -20.80 1.65
CA ALA A 583 -25.49 -21.12 2.67
C ALA A 583 -25.58 -20.17 3.86
N LEU A 584 -25.73 -18.85 3.62
CA LEU A 584 -25.92 -17.89 4.70
C LEU A 584 -27.21 -18.15 5.48
N ASN A 585 -28.32 -18.40 4.80
CA ASN A 585 -29.61 -18.75 5.44
C ASN A 585 -29.54 -20.03 6.26
N ALA A 586 -28.74 -21.01 5.85
CA ALA A 586 -28.52 -22.22 6.64
C ALA A 586 -27.81 -21.89 7.98
N LYS A 587 -27.03 -20.83 8.03
CA LYS A 587 -26.30 -20.37 9.21
C LYS A 587 -27.15 -19.47 10.11
N VAL A 588 -27.79 -18.42 9.54
CA VAL A 588 -28.47 -17.37 10.31
C VAL A 588 -29.98 -17.60 10.47
N GLY A 589 -30.54 -18.57 9.78
CA GLY A 589 -31.97 -18.91 9.78
C GLY A 589 -32.58 -18.80 8.39
N ALA A 590 -33.45 -19.74 8.07
CA ALA A 590 -34.11 -19.84 6.75
C ALA A 590 -34.94 -18.58 6.43
N GLY A 591 -34.69 -17.97 5.29
CA GLY A 591 -35.39 -16.76 4.82
C GLY A 591 -34.98 -15.46 5.48
N THR A 592 -33.89 -15.44 6.26
CA THR A 592 -33.32 -14.21 6.81
C THR A 592 -32.84 -13.29 5.69
N TYR A 593 -32.22 -13.87 4.65
CA TYR A 593 -31.76 -13.13 3.46
C TYR A 593 -32.45 -13.62 2.20
N ALA A 594 -32.61 -12.74 1.25
CA ALA A 594 -32.97 -13.01 -0.14
C ALA A 594 -31.97 -12.27 -1.05
N TYR A 595 -31.93 -12.60 -2.32
CA TYR A 595 -31.17 -11.84 -3.31
C TYR A 595 -32.08 -11.07 -4.26
N VAL A 596 -31.54 -10.02 -4.88
CA VAL A 596 -32.20 -9.30 -5.97
C VAL A 596 -31.97 -10.08 -7.27
N PRO A 597 -33.03 -10.54 -7.96
CA PRO A 597 -32.85 -11.23 -9.23
C PRO A 597 -32.18 -10.36 -10.28
N SER A 598 -31.39 -10.97 -11.15
CA SER A 598 -30.79 -10.28 -12.30
C SER A 598 -31.86 -9.59 -13.14
N PRO A 599 -31.58 -8.37 -13.71
CA PRO A 599 -32.51 -7.70 -14.58
C PRO A 599 -32.71 -8.49 -15.89
N THR A 600 -33.82 -8.27 -16.56
CA THR A 600 -34.12 -8.92 -17.84
C THR A 600 -33.29 -8.41 -19.01
N VAL A 601 -32.69 -7.21 -18.86
CA VAL A 601 -31.79 -6.60 -19.84
C VAL A 601 -30.39 -6.62 -19.26
N VAL A 602 -29.51 -7.38 -19.86
CA VAL A 602 -28.11 -7.54 -19.46
C VAL A 602 -27.18 -7.14 -20.60
N PRO A 603 -25.92 -6.77 -20.35
CA PRO A 603 -24.95 -6.45 -21.37
C PRO A 603 -24.75 -7.61 -22.36
N GLY A 604 -24.47 -7.30 -23.63
CA GLY A 604 -24.17 -8.32 -24.65
C GLY A 604 -22.81 -9.00 -24.45
N SER A 605 -21.93 -8.43 -23.62
CA SER A 605 -20.65 -8.98 -23.20
C SER A 605 -20.41 -8.57 -21.76
N GLU A 606 -20.08 -9.52 -20.91
CA GLU A 606 -19.79 -9.33 -19.48
C GLU A 606 -18.52 -10.09 -19.11
N ASP A 607 -17.90 -9.70 -17.99
CA ASP A 607 -16.85 -10.49 -17.35
C ASP A 607 -17.44 -11.78 -16.74
N VAL A 608 -16.60 -12.73 -16.40
CA VAL A 608 -16.97 -13.96 -15.67
C VAL A 608 -17.33 -13.67 -14.20
N ILE A 609 -17.07 -12.47 -13.71
CA ILE A 609 -17.52 -11.96 -12.42
C ILE A 609 -18.47 -10.79 -12.63
N ARG A 610 -19.43 -10.62 -11.74
CA ARG A 610 -20.43 -9.57 -11.77
C ARG A 610 -20.74 -8.98 -10.41
N LEU A 611 -21.58 -7.98 -10.38
CA LEU A 611 -22.16 -7.35 -9.20
C LEU A 611 -23.51 -7.99 -8.85
N ALA A 612 -23.85 -7.96 -7.56
CA ALA A 612 -25.11 -8.51 -7.07
C ALA A 612 -25.57 -7.77 -5.81
N PHE A 613 -26.85 -7.96 -5.43
CA PHE A 613 -27.39 -7.55 -4.14
C PHE A 613 -28.03 -8.69 -3.41
N MET A 614 -27.83 -8.75 -2.10
CA MET A 614 -28.62 -9.52 -1.17
C MET A 614 -29.20 -8.59 -0.10
N TYR A 615 -30.32 -8.97 0.50
CA TYR A 615 -31.04 -8.14 1.46
C TYR A 615 -31.86 -8.97 2.45
N LYS A 616 -32.25 -8.36 3.58
CA LYS A 616 -33.17 -8.94 4.57
C LYS A 616 -34.63 -8.54 4.24
N PRO A 617 -35.51 -9.49 3.79
CA PRO A 617 -36.90 -9.17 3.46
C PRO A 617 -37.72 -8.63 4.63
N ALA A 618 -37.32 -8.90 5.85
CA ALA A 618 -37.95 -8.35 7.05
C ALA A 618 -37.65 -6.84 7.28
N LYS A 619 -36.64 -6.30 6.59
CA LYS A 619 -36.17 -4.92 6.73
C LYS A 619 -36.45 -4.05 5.52
N VAL A 620 -36.21 -4.56 4.33
CA VAL A 620 -36.38 -3.82 3.08
C VAL A 620 -37.02 -4.67 1.99
N THR A 621 -37.64 -3.99 1.02
CA THR A 621 -38.22 -4.63 -0.19
C THR A 621 -37.62 -3.96 -1.44
N PRO A 622 -37.14 -4.72 -2.43
CA PRO A 622 -36.73 -4.15 -3.72
C PRO A 622 -37.91 -3.50 -4.44
N VAL A 623 -37.72 -2.28 -4.96
CA VAL A 623 -38.74 -1.52 -5.73
C VAL A 623 -38.39 -1.58 -7.21
N GLY A 624 -39.22 -2.28 -7.98
CA GLY A 624 -38.97 -2.53 -9.41
C GLY A 624 -37.84 -3.55 -9.62
N SER A 625 -37.37 -3.64 -10.87
CA SER A 625 -36.22 -4.49 -11.23
C SER A 625 -34.93 -3.69 -11.08
N SER A 626 -33.85 -4.37 -10.73
CA SER A 626 -32.50 -3.81 -10.82
C SER A 626 -32.16 -3.34 -12.23
N VAL A 627 -31.25 -2.41 -12.36
CA VAL A 627 -30.79 -1.85 -13.63
C VAL A 627 -29.27 -1.87 -13.71
N ILE A 628 -28.74 -2.11 -14.92
CA ILE A 628 -27.29 -2.14 -15.19
C ILE A 628 -26.93 -0.93 -16.04
N LEU A 629 -25.85 -0.24 -15.71
CA LEU A 629 -25.31 0.83 -16.52
C LEU A 629 -24.69 0.27 -17.80
N MET A 630 -25.30 0.61 -18.96
CA MET A 630 -24.85 0.16 -20.28
C MET A 630 -24.01 1.24 -20.95
N ASP A 631 -22.83 1.54 -20.39
CA ASP A 631 -21.93 2.56 -20.92
C ASP A 631 -20.61 1.93 -21.43
N PRO A 632 -20.09 2.36 -22.60
CA PRO A 632 -18.81 1.88 -23.14
C PRO A 632 -17.61 2.03 -22.19
N ALA A 633 -17.62 2.97 -21.25
CA ALA A 633 -16.57 3.16 -20.24
C ALA A 633 -16.35 1.90 -19.40
N PHE A 634 -17.37 1.03 -19.30
CA PHE A 634 -17.29 -0.23 -18.55
C PHE A 634 -16.99 -1.46 -19.43
N ALA A 635 -16.58 -1.27 -20.69
CA ALA A 635 -16.26 -2.40 -21.59
C ALA A 635 -15.09 -3.27 -21.11
N ASN A 636 -14.21 -2.73 -20.25
CA ASN A 636 -13.06 -3.42 -19.65
C ASN A 636 -13.19 -3.63 -18.14
N ALA A 637 -14.39 -3.46 -17.58
CA ALA A 637 -14.69 -3.60 -16.15
C ALA A 637 -16.06 -4.29 -15.96
N ARG A 638 -16.60 -4.29 -14.74
CA ARG A 638 -17.94 -4.81 -14.44
C ARG A 638 -18.91 -3.64 -14.44
N GLN A 639 -20.02 -3.82 -15.14
CA GLN A 639 -21.02 -2.79 -15.27
C GLN A 639 -21.73 -2.54 -13.94
N PRO A 640 -21.85 -1.27 -13.45
CA PRO A 640 -22.55 -0.94 -12.22
C PRO A 640 -23.99 -1.44 -12.19
N LEU A 641 -24.41 -1.94 -11.04
CA LEU A 641 -25.75 -2.45 -10.79
C LEU A 641 -26.47 -1.57 -9.77
N GLY A 642 -27.60 -0.96 -10.17
CA GLY A 642 -28.44 -0.13 -9.31
C GLY A 642 -29.75 -0.83 -8.93
N GLN A 643 -30.14 -0.71 -7.66
CA GLN A 643 -31.40 -1.18 -7.13
C GLN A 643 -31.99 -0.18 -6.14
N LYS A 644 -33.26 0.14 -6.31
CA LYS A 644 -34.04 0.90 -5.33
C LYS A 644 -34.62 -0.05 -4.29
N PHE A 645 -34.55 0.32 -3.02
CA PHE A 645 -35.14 -0.38 -1.91
C PHE A 645 -36.14 0.52 -1.18
N GLU A 646 -37.13 -0.10 -0.54
CA GLU A 646 -38.10 0.55 0.33
C GLU A 646 -38.05 -0.11 1.71
N SER A 647 -37.93 0.70 2.75
CA SER A 647 -38.02 0.22 4.13
C SER A 647 -39.40 -0.39 4.41
N VAL A 648 -39.42 -1.59 4.97
CA VAL A 648 -40.65 -2.26 5.42
C VAL A 648 -41.33 -1.53 6.59
N ALA A 649 -40.54 -0.84 7.43
CA ALA A 649 -41.04 -0.20 8.62
C ALA A 649 -41.69 1.18 8.31
N THR A 650 -41.14 1.97 7.40
CA THR A 650 -41.52 3.36 7.17
C THR A 650 -42.04 3.65 5.78
N GLY A 651 -41.69 2.83 4.78
CA GLY A 651 -41.94 3.08 3.37
C GLY A 651 -40.98 4.06 2.73
N GLU A 652 -39.95 4.53 3.46
CA GLU A 652 -38.87 5.36 2.91
C GLU A 652 -38.05 4.61 1.85
N GLN A 653 -37.70 5.31 0.77
CA GLN A 653 -36.99 4.71 -0.36
C GLN A 653 -35.56 5.27 -0.48
N PHE A 654 -34.63 4.40 -0.85
CA PHE A 654 -33.25 4.74 -1.18
C PHE A 654 -32.72 3.86 -2.31
N VAL A 655 -31.66 4.30 -2.95
CA VAL A 655 -31.02 3.57 -4.06
C VAL A 655 -29.61 3.16 -3.62
N MET A 656 -29.27 1.89 -3.87
CA MET A 656 -27.88 1.44 -3.81
C MET A 656 -27.37 1.12 -5.21
N VAL A 657 -26.14 1.51 -5.50
CA VAL A 657 -25.42 1.19 -6.73
C VAL A 657 -24.13 0.47 -6.35
N ALA A 658 -24.05 -0.83 -6.67
CA ALA A 658 -22.82 -1.60 -6.51
C ALA A 658 -21.88 -1.31 -7.68
N ASN A 659 -20.58 -1.20 -7.41
CA ASN A 659 -19.54 -0.82 -8.34
C ASN A 659 -18.33 -1.76 -8.23
N HIS A 660 -17.66 -2.02 -9.36
CA HIS A 660 -16.36 -2.65 -9.40
C HIS A 660 -15.61 -2.15 -10.64
N PHE A 661 -14.80 -1.11 -10.45
CA PHE A 661 -14.08 -0.42 -11.52
C PHE A 661 -12.91 -1.25 -12.06
N LYS A 662 -12.26 -0.72 -13.09
CA LYS A 662 -11.10 -1.38 -13.72
C LYS A 662 -9.93 -1.45 -12.77
N SER A 663 -9.41 -2.68 -12.55
CA SER A 663 -8.29 -2.93 -11.63
C SER A 663 -7.01 -2.19 -12.05
N LYS A 664 -6.18 -1.85 -11.04
CA LYS A 664 -4.87 -1.17 -11.20
C LYS A 664 -3.77 -2.09 -11.77
N GLY A 665 -3.98 -3.42 -11.79
CA GLY A 665 -2.97 -4.42 -12.15
C GLY A 665 -2.73 -4.64 -13.65
N SER A 666 -3.51 -4.00 -14.54
CA SER A 666 -3.38 -4.19 -15.99
C SER A 666 -3.89 -2.99 -16.79
N GLY A 667 -3.36 -2.80 -17.99
CA GLY A 667 -3.70 -1.71 -18.92
C GLY A 667 -2.57 -0.70 -19.11
N ALA A 668 -2.89 0.48 -19.63
CA ALA A 668 -1.91 1.53 -19.87
C ALA A 668 -1.58 2.31 -18.58
N ASP A 669 -0.31 2.68 -18.44
CA ASP A 669 0.15 3.65 -17.44
C ASP A 669 0.03 5.05 -18.02
N ASP A 670 -0.56 5.98 -17.29
CA ASP A 670 -0.66 7.40 -17.67
C ASP A 670 0.49 8.25 -17.09
N GLY A 671 1.39 7.63 -16.33
CA GLY A 671 2.55 8.29 -15.72
C GLY A 671 2.24 9.13 -14.49
N THR A 672 1.02 9.09 -13.97
CA THR A 672 0.61 9.84 -12.76
C THR A 672 0.93 9.12 -11.46
N GLY A 673 1.25 7.83 -11.51
CA GLY A 673 1.46 6.99 -10.32
C GLY A 673 0.16 6.48 -9.67
N GLN A 674 -1.00 6.76 -10.27
CA GLN A 674 -2.30 6.31 -9.76
C GLN A 674 -2.64 4.85 -10.16
N GLY A 675 -1.65 4.10 -10.69
CA GLY A 675 -1.77 2.72 -11.16
C GLY A 675 -2.27 2.62 -12.60
N LEU A 676 -2.11 1.42 -13.18
CA LEU A 676 -2.50 1.18 -14.57
C LEU A 676 -4.00 1.43 -14.79
N SER A 677 -4.36 1.81 -16.02
CA SER A 677 -5.76 2.08 -16.44
C SER A 677 -6.47 3.21 -15.67
N ASN A 678 -5.75 4.15 -15.06
CA ASN A 678 -6.37 5.30 -14.39
C ASN A 678 -7.33 6.09 -15.31
N PRO A 679 -7.01 6.41 -16.58
CA PRO A 679 -7.96 7.07 -17.48
C PRO A 679 -9.28 6.32 -17.67
N SER A 680 -9.26 4.97 -17.67
CA SER A 680 -10.50 4.17 -17.73
C SER A 680 -11.35 4.36 -16.47
N ARG A 681 -10.73 4.38 -15.29
CA ARG A 681 -11.46 4.62 -14.03
C ARG A 681 -12.06 6.03 -13.96
N GLU A 682 -11.37 7.02 -14.49
CA GLU A 682 -11.92 8.38 -14.61
C GLU A 682 -13.16 8.43 -15.52
N GLU A 683 -13.10 7.74 -16.68
CA GLU A 683 -14.25 7.63 -17.58
C GLU A 683 -15.41 6.89 -16.91
N GLN A 684 -15.12 5.82 -16.15
CA GLN A 684 -16.10 5.07 -15.38
C GLN A 684 -16.75 5.93 -14.28
N ALA A 685 -15.97 6.73 -13.56
CA ALA A 685 -16.49 7.66 -12.56
C ALA A 685 -17.45 8.70 -13.17
N ARG A 686 -17.08 9.30 -14.31
CA ARG A 686 -17.94 10.27 -15.03
C ARG A 686 -19.22 9.62 -15.55
N ALA A 687 -19.12 8.42 -16.11
CA ALA A 687 -20.28 7.68 -16.63
C ALA A 687 -21.23 7.28 -15.49
N LEU A 688 -20.68 6.82 -14.36
CA LEU A 688 -21.45 6.45 -13.17
C LEU A 688 -22.23 7.64 -12.60
N THR A 689 -21.54 8.76 -12.35
CA THR A 689 -22.19 9.96 -11.77
C THR A 689 -23.23 10.56 -12.68
N ALA A 690 -22.97 10.64 -13.99
CA ALA A 690 -23.95 11.10 -14.97
C ALA A 690 -25.18 10.17 -15.06
N TRP A 691 -24.97 8.86 -14.94
CA TRP A 691 -26.06 7.88 -14.95
C TRP A 691 -26.92 7.99 -13.71
N THR A 692 -26.33 8.11 -12.53
CA THR A 692 -27.09 8.24 -11.27
C THR A 692 -27.90 9.53 -11.22
N GLU A 693 -27.34 10.65 -11.66
CA GLU A 693 -28.07 11.93 -11.81
C GLU A 693 -29.25 11.80 -12.76
N GLN A 694 -29.09 11.08 -13.87
CA GLN A 694 -30.18 10.86 -14.83
C GLN A 694 -31.29 9.94 -14.31
N MET A 695 -30.89 8.89 -13.58
CA MET A 695 -31.84 7.83 -13.17
C MET A 695 -32.56 8.18 -11.86
N TRP A 696 -31.92 8.88 -10.95
CA TRP A 696 -32.39 9.12 -9.59
C TRP A 696 -32.07 10.55 -9.09
N PRO A 697 -32.50 11.59 -9.81
CA PRO A 697 -32.09 13.00 -9.55
C PRO A 697 -32.52 13.53 -8.19
N ASP A 698 -33.57 13.00 -7.58
CA ASP A 698 -34.19 13.48 -6.34
C ASP A 698 -34.25 12.39 -5.25
N GLU A 699 -33.47 11.32 -5.43
CA GLU A 699 -33.48 10.16 -4.52
C GLU A 699 -32.23 10.13 -3.64
N ALA A 700 -32.30 9.48 -2.47
CA ALA A 700 -31.14 9.15 -1.68
C ALA A 700 -30.34 8.04 -2.37
N VAL A 701 -29.14 8.35 -2.87
CA VAL A 701 -28.29 7.43 -3.63
C VAL A 701 -27.01 7.11 -2.86
N PHE A 702 -26.71 5.83 -2.73
CA PHE A 702 -25.47 5.29 -2.16
C PHE A 702 -24.70 4.52 -3.24
N LEU A 703 -23.46 4.94 -3.53
CA LEU A 703 -22.53 4.21 -4.40
C LEU A 703 -21.58 3.42 -3.49
N VAL A 704 -21.52 2.12 -3.68
CA VAL A 704 -20.72 1.23 -2.82
C VAL A 704 -19.91 0.25 -3.66
N GLY A 705 -18.77 -0.18 -3.14
CA GLY A 705 -17.98 -1.26 -3.72
C GLY A 705 -16.53 -0.92 -3.96
N ASP A 706 -15.87 -1.75 -4.78
CA ASP A 706 -14.46 -1.63 -5.16
C ASP A 706 -14.31 -0.68 -6.36
N PHE A 707 -13.87 0.55 -6.08
CA PHE A 707 -13.60 1.55 -7.12
C PHE A 707 -12.20 1.44 -7.72
N ASN A 708 -11.34 0.55 -7.18
CA ASN A 708 -9.96 0.39 -7.59
C ASN A 708 -9.19 1.74 -7.66
N ALA A 709 -9.59 2.70 -6.87
CA ALA A 709 -8.98 4.02 -6.75
C ALA A 709 -8.85 4.38 -5.27
N TYR A 710 -7.68 4.88 -4.87
CA TYR A 710 -7.50 5.40 -3.52
C TYR A 710 -8.19 6.75 -3.35
N THR A 711 -8.42 7.15 -2.12
CA THR A 711 -9.27 8.28 -1.70
C THR A 711 -8.92 9.62 -2.38
N GLU A 712 -7.64 9.92 -2.60
CA GLU A 712 -7.17 11.18 -3.23
C GLU A 712 -6.83 11.01 -4.73
N GLU A 713 -7.20 9.87 -5.34
CA GLU A 713 -7.01 9.66 -6.77
C GLU A 713 -8.12 10.33 -7.59
N THR A 714 -7.80 10.68 -8.84
CA THR A 714 -8.71 11.41 -9.70
C THR A 714 -10.08 10.77 -9.93
N PRO A 715 -10.24 9.43 -10.00
CA PRO A 715 -11.58 8.84 -10.10
C PRO A 715 -12.46 9.09 -8.86
N ALA A 716 -11.89 9.05 -7.64
CA ALA A 716 -12.59 9.36 -6.40
C ALA A 716 -13.00 10.85 -6.35
N GLN A 717 -12.08 11.75 -6.71
CA GLN A 717 -12.34 13.18 -6.78
C GLN A 717 -13.44 13.54 -7.79
N ILE A 718 -13.52 12.84 -8.94
CA ILE A 718 -14.60 13.03 -9.93
C ILE A 718 -15.96 12.71 -9.32
N ILE A 719 -16.04 11.68 -8.46
CA ILE A 719 -17.30 11.32 -7.78
C ILE A 719 -17.65 12.38 -6.73
N GLU A 720 -16.67 12.87 -5.95
CA GLU A 720 -16.89 13.94 -4.98
C GLU A 720 -17.27 15.26 -5.65
N ASP A 721 -16.62 15.64 -6.74
CA ASP A 721 -16.94 16.84 -7.54
C ASP A 721 -18.36 16.79 -8.13
N ALA A 722 -18.90 15.58 -8.35
CA ALA A 722 -20.29 15.38 -8.77
C ALA A 722 -21.31 15.51 -7.61
N GLY A 723 -20.86 15.83 -6.39
CA GLY A 723 -21.72 16.10 -5.24
C GLY A 723 -21.93 14.93 -4.29
N PHE A 724 -21.16 13.85 -4.45
CA PHE A 724 -21.15 12.74 -3.52
C PHE A 724 -20.12 12.95 -2.40
N THR A 725 -20.39 12.41 -1.23
CA THR A 725 -19.47 12.44 -0.07
C THR A 725 -18.98 11.04 0.20
N ASP A 726 -17.65 10.85 0.34
CA ASP A 726 -17.08 9.60 0.83
C ASP A 726 -17.39 9.45 2.32
N LEU A 727 -18.17 8.42 2.64
CA LEU A 727 -18.72 8.21 3.98
C LEU A 727 -17.68 7.65 4.96
N VAL A 728 -16.82 6.73 4.53
CA VAL A 728 -15.79 6.17 5.41
C VAL A 728 -14.78 7.26 5.77
N ARG A 729 -14.33 8.03 4.79
CA ARG A 729 -13.47 9.20 5.04
C ARG A 729 -14.10 10.22 5.98
N ALA A 730 -15.41 10.46 5.85
CA ALA A 730 -16.13 11.45 6.67
C ALA A 730 -16.34 11.01 8.13
N PHE A 731 -16.59 9.71 8.38
CA PHE A 731 -16.99 9.20 9.69
C PHE A 731 -15.87 8.41 10.39
N SER A 732 -14.98 7.77 9.64
CA SER A 732 -13.90 6.90 10.14
C SER A 732 -12.59 7.08 9.34
N PRO A 733 -11.98 8.28 9.34
CA PRO A 733 -10.90 8.67 8.42
C PRO A 733 -9.58 7.90 8.58
N GLN A 734 -9.47 7.02 9.56
CA GLN A 734 -8.31 6.14 9.76
C GLN A 734 -8.58 4.70 9.30
N SER A 735 -9.83 4.36 8.96
CA SER A 735 -10.17 3.04 8.45
C SER A 735 -9.64 2.86 7.03
N THR A 736 -9.31 1.62 6.67
CA THR A 736 -8.83 1.24 5.33
C THR A 736 -9.40 -0.12 4.97
N SER A 737 -9.59 -0.36 3.66
CA SER A 737 -10.17 -1.60 3.17
C SER A 737 -9.16 -2.56 2.54
N TYR A 738 -7.92 -2.10 2.29
CA TYR A 738 -6.98 -2.86 1.47
C TYR A 738 -5.52 -2.58 1.83
N GLN A 739 -4.67 -3.61 1.68
CA GLN A 739 -3.22 -3.51 1.85
C GLN A 739 -2.51 -3.90 0.55
N PHE A 740 -1.59 -3.07 0.09
CA PHE A 740 -0.74 -3.38 -1.05
C PHE A 740 0.68 -2.84 -0.87
N GLY A 741 1.69 -3.72 -1.09
CA GLY A 741 3.10 -3.34 -1.03
C GLY A 741 3.54 -2.80 0.34
N GLY A 742 2.92 -3.28 1.42
CA GLY A 742 3.23 -2.85 2.78
C GLY A 742 2.67 -1.48 3.14
N ARG A 743 1.63 -1.03 2.44
CA ARG A 743 0.91 0.22 2.69
C ARG A 743 -0.59 -0.02 2.72
N LEU A 744 -1.27 0.65 3.63
CA LEU A 744 -2.70 0.58 3.82
C LEU A 744 -3.39 1.73 3.08
N GLY A 745 -4.59 1.49 2.58
CA GLY A 745 -5.44 2.48 1.91
C GLY A 745 -6.80 1.89 1.58
N SER A 746 -7.71 2.68 1.03
CA SER A 746 -9.06 2.24 0.69
C SER A 746 -9.25 2.18 -0.81
N LEU A 747 -9.59 1.00 -1.35
CA LEU A 747 -10.07 0.79 -2.70
C LEU A 747 -11.59 0.61 -2.74
N ASP A 748 -12.16 0.17 -1.61
CA ASP A 748 -13.58 0.04 -1.39
C ASP A 748 -14.09 1.31 -0.74
N HIS A 749 -15.10 1.90 -1.34
CA HIS A 749 -15.69 3.14 -0.88
C HIS A 749 -17.19 3.04 -0.75
N ALA A 750 -17.73 3.92 0.09
CA ALA A 750 -19.15 4.19 0.20
C ALA A 750 -19.37 5.69 0.02
N TYR A 751 -20.05 6.08 -1.05
CA TYR A 751 -20.41 7.48 -1.30
C TYR A 751 -21.91 7.69 -1.17
N ALA A 752 -22.31 8.87 -0.72
CA ALA A 752 -23.71 9.30 -0.73
C ALA A 752 -23.86 10.68 -1.37
N ASN A 753 -24.93 10.87 -2.14
CA ASN A 753 -25.36 12.21 -2.54
C ASN A 753 -25.94 12.99 -1.34
N ALA A 754 -26.36 14.23 -1.55
CA ALA A 754 -26.84 15.09 -0.46
C ALA A 754 -28.07 14.50 0.28
N GLU A 755 -28.97 13.87 -0.46
CA GLU A 755 -30.18 13.23 0.06
C GLU A 755 -29.81 11.98 0.89
N GLY A 756 -28.91 11.14 0.37
CA GLY A 756 -28.39 9.97 1.07
C GLY A 756 -27.61 10.35 2.31
N LEU A 757 -26.71 11.34 2.24
CA LEU A 757 -25.91 11.83 3.35
C LEU A 757 -26.78 12.32 4.52
N ALA A 758 -27.94 12.90 4.23
CA ALA A 758 -28.88 13.33 5.28
C ALA A 758 -29.44 12.17 6.11
N LEU A 759 -29.41 10.95 5.58
CA LEU A 759 -29.85 9.74 6.30
C LEU A 759 -28.72 9.10 7.10
N VAL A 760 -27.44 9.30 6.72
CA VAL A 760 -26.29 8.61 7.31
C VAL A 760 -26.12 8.94 8.79
N THR A 761 -25.86 7.92 9.60
CA THR A 761 -25.52 8.03 11.03
C THR A 761 -24.08 7.70 11.34
N GLY A 762 -23.42 6.92 10.47
CA GLY A 762 -22.04 6.54 10.57
C GLY A 762 -21.66 5.60 9.42
N ALA A 763 -20.37 5.47 9.16
CA ALA A 763 -19.80 4.52 8.21
C ALA A 763 -18.41 4.08 8.67
N ASN A 764 -18.06 2.82 8.43
CA ASN A 764 -16.75 2.26 8.78
C ASN A 764 -16.50 0.98 7.99
N ASP A 765 -15.23 0.58 7.86
CA ASP A 765 -14.88 -0.74 7.35
C ASP A 765 -14.91 -1.78 8.48
N LEU A 766 -15.23 -3.01 8.14
CA LEU A 766 -15.10 -4.16 9.02
C LEU A 766 -13.76 -4.85 8.71
N ASN A 767 -12.70 -4.46 9.43
CA ASN A 767 -11.32 -4.88 9.17
C ASN A 767 -11.08 -6.35 9.55
N ILE A 768 -11.48 -7.27 8.66
CA ILE A 768 -11.35 -8.73 8.82
C ILE A 768 -10.53 -9.40 7.71
N ASN A 769 -10.15 -8.66 6.67
CA ASN A 769 -9.53 -9.18 5.45
C ASN A 769 -8.22 -8.48 5.09
N GLY A 770 -8.26 -7.17 4.80
CA GLY A 770 -7.11 -6.40 4.31
C GLY A 770 -5.92 -6.40 5.27
N ASP A 771 -6.19 -6.45 6.55
CA ASP A 771 -5.17 -6.50 7.60
C ASP A 771 -4.62 -7.91 7.87
N GLU A 772 -5.30 -8.97 7.43
CA GLU A 772 -4.93 -10.34 7.72
C GLU A 772 -3.78 -10.84 6.85
N SER A 773 -2.96 -11.76 7.39
CA SER A 773 -1.97 -12.45 6.56
C SER A 773 -2.66 -13.29 5.48
N VAL A 774 -2.15 -13.21 4.25
CA VAL A 774 -2.61 -14.04 3.12
C VAL A 774 -2.54 -15.55 3.42
N ALA A 775 -1.66 -15.98 4.33
CA ALA A 775 -1.55 -17.37 4.77
C ALA A 775 -2.85 -17.91 5.42
N MET A 776 -3.71 -17.02 5.92
CA MET A 776 -5.00 -17.37 6.54
C MET A 776 -6.14 -17.59 5.53
N GLN A 777 -5.96 -17.21 4.25
CA GLN A 777 -6.98 -17.39 3.21
C GLN A 777 -7.16 -18.88 2.84
N TYR A 778 -8.36 -19.25 2.40
CA TYR A 778 -8.64 -20.61 1.93
C TYR A 778 -7.71 -21.04 0.79
N SER A 779 -7.31 -20.09 -0.08
CA SER A 779 -6.43 -20.29 -1.22
C SER A 779 -5.00 -20.66 -0.83
N ARG A 780 -4.63 -20.52 0.45
CA ARG A 780 -3.34 -20.90 1.04
C ARG A 780 -3.43 -22.10 1.98
N ARG A 781 -4.56 -22.80 2.01
CA ARG A 781 -4.73 -24.00 2.84
C ARG A 781 -3.64 -25.03 2.56
N ASN A 782 -2.97 -25.53 3.60
CA ASN A 782 -1.85 -26.49 3.54
C ASN A 782 -0.65 -26.05 2.68
N TYR A 783 -0.44 -24.75 2.49
CA TYR A 783 0.76 -24.25 1.79
C TYR A 783 2.03 -24.29 2.66
N ASN A 784 1.87 -24.45 3.96
CA ASN A 784 2.91 -24.67 4.94
C ASN A 784 2.59 -25.93 5.77
N VAL A 785 3.57 -26.48 6.51
CA VAL A 785 3.37 -27.63 7.41
C VAL A 785 2.32 -27.33 8.49
N VAL A 786 2.14 -26.05 8.86
CA VAL A 786 1.03 -25.57 9.69
C VAL A 786 -0.08 -25.13 8.76
N ASP A 787 -1.28 -25.70 8.91
CA ASP A 787 -2.47 -25.26 8.21
C ASP A 787 -3.07 -24.06 8.98
N PHE A 788 -2.98 -22.87 8.38
CA PHE A 788 -3.52 -21.63 8.95
C PHE A 788 -4.99 -21.38 8.62
N TYR A 789 -5.63 -22.27 7.85
CA TYR A 789 -7.05 -22.17 7.59
C TYR A 789 -7.87 -22.32 8.87
N ALA A 790 -8.82 -21.41 9.07
CA ALA A 790 -9.87 -21.53 10.09
C ALA A 790 -11.23 -21.09 9.50
N PRO A 791 -12.35 -21.73 9.91
CA PRO A 791 -13.70 -21.39 9.41
C PRO A 791 -14.24 -20.15 10.13
N THR A 792 -13.49 -19.04 10.05
CA THR A 792 -13.75 -17.77 10.71
C THR A 792 -13.93 -16.67 9.66
N PRO A 793 -14.46 -15.49 9.99
CA PRO A 793 -14.62 -14.38 9.04
C PRO A 793 -13.27 -13.80 8.56
N TYR A 794 -12.18 -13.96 9.34
CA TYR A 794 -10.89 -13.32 9.06
C TYR A 794 -10.21 -13.94 7.84
N ALA A 795 -9.71 -13.09 6.95
CA ALA A 795 -9.14 -13.46 5.64
C ALA A 795 -10.14 -14.26 4.77
N SER A 796 -11.42 -13.84 4.77
CA SER A 796 -12.44 -14.37 3.88
C SER A 796 -12.34 -13.81 2.46
N SER A 797 -11.72 -12.65 2.32
CA SER A 797 -11.39 -11.93 1.10
C SER A 797 -10.00 -11.28 1.25
N ASP A 798 -9.57 -10.48 0.30
CA ASP A 798 -8.45 -9.55 0.37
C ASP A 798 -8.88 -8.08 0.57
N HIS A 799 -10.19 -7.81 0.50
CA HIS A 799 -10.81 -6.52 0.75
C HIS A 799 -11.70 -6.56 1.99
N ASP A 800 -11.69 -5.50 2.78
CA ASP A 800 -12.58 -5.35 3.93
C ASP A 800 -13.98 -4.91 3.51
N PRO A 801 -15.05 -5.48 4.12
CA PRO A 801 -16.39 -5.01 3.89
C PRO A 801 -16.62 -3.62 4.48
N VAL A 802 -17.36 -2.77 3.77
CA VAL A 802 -17.82 -1.48 4.25
C VAL A 802 -19.22 -1.60 4.86
N LEU A 803 -19.49 -0.86 5.95
CA LEU A 803 -20.79 -0.80 6.62
C LEU A 803 -21.23 0.65 6.83
N ILE A 804 -22.48 0.95 6.50
CA ILE A 804 -23.12 2.26 6.62
C ILE A 804 -24.38 2.11 7.48
N GLY A 805 -24.55 2.98 8.48
CA GLY A 805 -25.80 3.12 9.22
C GLY A 805 -26.64 4.25 8.64
N ILE A 806 -27.93 4.00 8.40
CA ILE A 806 -28.86 5.03 7.96
C ILE A 806 -30.11 5.08 8.83
N LYS A 807 -30.69 6.26 8.98
CA LYS A 807 -32.02 6.42 9.58
C LYS A 807 -33.08 5.90 8.62
N ASP A 808 -34.05 5.22 9.16
CA ASP A 808 -35.15 4.64 8.39
C ASP A 808 -36.29 5.63 8.10
N ALA A 809 -36.29 6.78 8.76
CA ALA A 809 -37.12 7.94 8.40
C ALA A 809 -36.20 9.07 8.00
N ALA A 810 -36.55 9.84 7.00
CA ALA A 810 -35.95 11.13 6.79
C ALA A 810 -36.01 11.87 8.14
N ALA A 811 -34.87 12.13 8.76
CA ALA A 811 -34.86 12.88 9.99
C ALA A 811 -35.64 14.14 9.71
N ALA A 812 -36.72 14.43 10.49
CA ALA A 812 -37.39 15.70 10.40
C ALA A 812 -36.29 16.75 10.59
N LEU A 813 -35.87 17.35 9.47
CA LEU A 813 -34.77 18.31 9.47
C LEU A 813 -35.05 19.33 10.56
N PRO A 814 -34.08 19.69 11.40
CA PRO A 814 -34.32 20.57 12.55
C PRO A 814 -35.06 21.82 12.07
N ALA A 815 -36.12 22.18 12.79
CA ALA A 815 -36.89 23.35 12.42
C ALA A 815 -35.94 24.55 12.35
N PRO A 816 -35.96 25.36 11.27
CA PRO A 816 -35.04 26.49 11.18
C PRO A 816 -35.28 27.45 12.38
N VAL A 817 -34.18 27.93 12.96
CA VAL A 817 -34.23 28.86 14.10
C VAL A 817 -33.80 30.24 13.63
N VAL A 818 -34.71 31.21 13.73
CA VAL A 818 -34.41 32.63 13.47
C VAL A 818 -33.96 33.30 14.77
N THR A 819 -32.78 33.90 14.74
CA THR A 819 -32.28 34.76 15.82
C THR A 819 -32.12 36.18 15.32
N SER A 820 -32.44 37.15 16.17
CA SER A 820 -32.25 38.57 15.86
C SER A 820 -31.04 39.14 16.60
N TYR A 821 -30.32 40.03 15.94
CA TYR A 821 -29.32 40.87 16.61
C TYR A 821 -29.63 42.33 16.30
N GLN A 822 -29.25 43.22 17.18
CA GLN A 822 -29.41 44.64 16.93
C GLN A 822 -28.29 45.47 17.58
N SER A 823 -27.91 46.50 16.85
CA SER A 823 -26.99 47.55 17.31
C SER A 823 -27.67 48.91 17.21
N CYS A 824 -26.93 49.96 17.48
CA CYS A 824 -27.45 51.32 17.41
C CYS A 824 -27.83 51.79 16.00
N THR A 825 -27.20 51.24 14.97
CA THR A 825 -27.37 51.69 13.59
C THR A 825 -27.90 50.60 12.64
N SER A 826 -27.89 49.38 13.09
CA SER A 826 -28.29 48.22 12.29
C SER A 826 -29.00 47.18 13.12
N PHE A 827 -29.66 46.30 12.43
CA PHE A 827 -30.19 45.05 12.95
C PHE A 827 -30.09 43.98 11.91
N GLY A 828 -30.31 42.74 12.27
CA GLY A 828 -30.32 41.64 11.35
C GLY A 828 -30.92 40.39 11.94
N PHE A 829 -31.13 39.45 11.07
CA PHE A 829 -31.65 38.13 11.42
C PHE A 829 -30.67 37.09 10.89
N LYS A 830 -30.38 36.09 11.70
CA LYS A 830 -29.66 34.93 11.35
C LYS A 830 -30.58 33.72 11.36
N VAL A 831 -30.53 32.91 10.37
CA VAL A 831 -31.25 31.63 10.31
C VAL A 831 -30.21 30.53 10.52
N ALA A 832 -30.40 29.70 11.53
CA ALA A 832 -29.68 28.44 11.69
C ALA A 832 -30.58 27.31 11.18
N ASP A 833 -29.97 26.21 10.78
CA ASP A 833 -30.65 25.01 10.25
C ASP A 833 -31.61 25.31 9.10
N ALA A 834 -31.20 26.23 8.21
CA ALA A 834 -31.91 26.56 6.98
C ALA A 834 -31.65 25.48 5.92
N GLN A 835 -32.69 25.18 5.14
CA GLN A 835 -32.62 24.22 4.04
C GLN A 835 -32.44 24.95 2.70
N SER A 836 -31.95 24.21 1.71
CA SER A 836 -31.90 24.70 0.33
C SER A 836 -33.32 25.10 -0.11
N GLY A 837 -33.47 26.29 -0.67
CA GLY A 837 -34.78 26.83 -1.04
C GLY A 837 -35.51 27.65 0.04
N ASP A 838 -35.11 27.61 1.31
CA ASP A 838 -35.68 28.45 2.37
C ASP A 838 -35.52 29.94 2.04
N LYS A 839 -36.58 30.71 2.33
CA LYS A 839 -36.57 32.14 2.16
C LYS A 839 -36.89 32.82 3.49
N LEU A 840 -36.21 33.93 3.76
CA LEU A 840 -36.52 34.77 4.93
C LEU A 840 -37.46 35.90 4.50
N ARG A 841 -38.65 35.89 5.01
CA ARG A 841 -39.63 36.94 4.82
C ARG A 841 -39.50 37.95 5.95
N ILE A 842 -39.22 39.22 5.59
CA ILE A 842 -39.03 40.32 6.51
C ILE A 842 -40.20 41.32 6.30
N GLU A 843 -40.94 41.58 7.35
CA GLU A 843 -42.04 42.53 7.41
C GLU A 843 -41.71 43.67 8.38
N GLY A 844 -42.08 44.90 8.07
CA GLY A 844 -41.82 46.02 8.96
C GLY A 844 -42.12 47.38 8.32
N THR A 845 -41.75 48.47 9.00
CA THR A 845 -41.94 49.82 8.52
C THR A 845 -40.61 50.41 8.04
N TRP A 846 -40.53 50.66 6.71
CA TRP A 846 -39.33 51.24 6.08
C TRP A 846 -39.65 52.65 5.59
N ASN A 847 -38.89 53.62 6.04
CA ASN A 847 -39.10 55.04 5.75
C ASN A 847 -40.56 55.49 6.00
N GLY A 848 -41.23 54.97 7.05
CA GLY A 848 -42.57 55.31 7.44
C GLY A 848 -43.70 54.58 6.63
N GLN A 849 -43.34 53.65 5.74
CA GLN A 849 -44.30 52.84 4.99
C GLN A 849 -44.10 51.35 5.31
N LYS A 850 -45.20 50.60 5.40
CA LYS A 850 -45.14 49.13 5.54
C LYS A 850 -44.48 48.49 4.34
N GLN A 851 -43.52 47.63 4.61
CA GLN A 851 -42.77 46.90 3.63
C GLN A 851 -42.75 45.39 3.94
N LEU A 852 -42.72 44.61 2.86
CA LEU A 852 -42.55 43.18 2.85
C LEU A 852 -41.40 42.84 1.91
N THR A 853 -40.39 42.18 2.40
CA THR A 853 -39.24 41.73 1.59
C THR A 853 -39.01 40.23 1.84
N THR A 854 -38.80 39.46 0.77
CA THR A 854 -38.43 38.06 0.84
C THR A 854 -37.07 37.89 0.19
N VAL A 855 -36.14 37.28 0.90
CA VAL A 855 -34.78 37.03 0.42
C VAL A 855 -34.42 35.55 0.59
N ALA A 856 -33.65 34.98 -0.33
CA ALA A 856 -33.11 33.65 -0.15
C ALA A 856 -32.19 33.63 1.08
N VAL A 857 -32.25 32.57 1.87
CA VAL A 857 -31.29 32.34 2.96
C VAL A 857 -30.02 31.86 2.28
N THR A 858 -28.94 32.65 2.37
CA THR A 858 -27.62 32.22 1.88
C THR A 858 -27.00 31.25 2.86
N GLU A 859 -25.92 30.52 2.46
CA GLU A 859 -25.19 29.61 3.34
C GLU A 859 -24.76 30.26 4.68
N ALA A 860 -24.49 31.56 4.70
CA ALA A 860 -24.19 32.30 5.91
C ALA A 860 -25.44 32.61 6.75
N GLY A 861 -26.67 32.38 6.23
CA GLY A 861 -27.96 32.59 6.91
C GLY A 861 -28.22 33.99 7.43
N TRP A 862 -27.68 35.04 6.82
CA TRP A 862 -27.75 36.40 7.32
C TRP A 862 -28.56 37.35 6.44
N TRP A 863 -29.39 38.16 7.03
CA TRP A 863 -29.91 39.39 6.46
C TRP A 863 -29.78 40.58 7.43
N SER A 864 -29.46 41.77 6.92
CA SER A 864 -29.29 42.96 7.76
C SER A 864 -29.99 44.20 7.17
N GLY A 865 -30.48 45.06 8.07
CA GLY A 865 -31.10 46.32 7.74
C GLY A 865 -30.53 47.47 8.59
N SER A 866 -30.73 48.69 8.05
CA SER A 866 -30.31 49.94 8.74
C SER A 866 -31.45 50.49 9.59
N LYS A 867 -31.24 50.72 10.91
CA LYS A 867 -32.21 51.33 11.81
C LYS A 867 -32.72 52.72 11.39
N PRO A 868 -31.93 53.59 10.75
CA PRO A 868 -32.45 54.87 10.28
C PRO A 868 -33.55 54.74 9.22
N THR A 869 -33.62 53.64 8.51
CA THR A 869 -34.58 53.39 7.44
C THR A 869 -35.73 52.50 7.86
N TRP A 870 -35.50 51.58 8.80
CA TRP A 870 -36.52 50.66 9.35
C TRP A 870 -36.86 51.03 10.76
N SER A 871 -38.16 51.22 11.05
CA SER A 871 -38.64 51.57 12.39
C SER A 871 -39.02 50.35 13.24
N ASP A 872 -39.38 49.27 12.61
CA ASP A 872 -39.61 47.94 13.15
C ASP A 872 -39.30 46.88 12.09
N ALA A 873 -39.03 45.66 12.51
CA ALA A 873 -38.93 44.53 11.59
C ALA A 873 -39.22 43.21 12.31
N THR A 874 -39.88 42.32 11.58
CA THR A 874 -40.15 40.94 12.00
C THR A 874 -39.71 40.04 10.88
N ALA A 875 -39.02 38.95 11.17
CA ALA A 875 -38.59 37.95 10.21
C ALA A 875 -39.23 36.59 10.51
N VAL A 876 -39.54 35.84 9.46
CA VAL A 876 -40.11 34.49 9.52
C VAL A 876 -39.58 33.69 8.32
N VAL A 877 -39.31 32.41 8.50
CA VAL A 877 -38.89 31.53 7.40
C VAL A 877 -40.11 31.11 6.58
N VAL A 878 -39.93 31.06 5.27
CA VAL A 878 -40.89 30.50 4.29
C VAL A 878 -40.21 29.36 3.59
N ARG A 879 -40.76 28.15 3.70
CA ARG A 879 -40.34 26.92 3.03
C ARG A 879 -41.43 26.44 2.09
N ASP A 880 -41.12 26.19 0.86
CA ASP A 880 -42.07 25.71 -0.18
C ASP A 880 -43.37 26.54 -0.29
N GLY A 881 -43.23 27.86 -0.04
CA GLY A 881 -44.34 28.77 -0.05
C GLY A 881 -45.12 28.84 1.26
N VAL A 882 -44.86 27.99 2.24
CA VAL A 882 -45.52 27.94 3.57
C VAL A 882 -44.74 28.77 4.56
N VAL A 883 -45.45 29.63 5.31
CA VAL A 883 -44.88 30.46 6.38
C VAL A 883 -44.75 29.62 7.63
N LEU A 884 -43.51 29.43 8.12
CA LEU A 884 -43.22 28.69 9.35
C LEU A 884 -43.36 29.66 10.57
N GLU A 885 -44.55 29.88 11.01
CA GLU A 885 -44.88 30.87 12.06
C GLU A 885 -44.12 30.70 13.37
N GLN A 886 -43.72 29.46 13.72
CA GLN A 886 -42.88 29.15 14.89
C GLN A 886 -41.48 29.79 14.83
N THR A 887 -41.04 30.19 13.62
CA THR A 887 -39.72 30.85 13.41
C THR A 887 -39.80 32.37 13.52
N ARG A 888 -40.97 32.96 13.78
CA ARG A 888 -41.21 34.40 13.78
C ARG A 888 -40.47 35.13 14.91
N VAL A 889 -39.57 36.03 14.54
CA VAL A 889 -38.78 36.85 15.48
C VAL A 889 -38.87 38.33 15.12
N ALA A 890 -39.15 39.16 16.09
CA ALA A 890 -39.24 40.61 15.93
C ALA A 890 -38.05 41.32 16.62
N ILE A 891 -37.61 42.42 16.06
CA ILE A 891 -36.74 43.37 16.75
C ILE A 891 -37.54 44.40 17.53
N SER A 892 -37.07 44.80 18.71
CA SER A 892 -37.67 45.91 19.46
C SER A 892 -36.90 47.21 19.24
N GLN A 893 -37.62 48.34 19.20
CA GLN A 893 -37.04 49.66 18.91
C GLN A 893 -36.25 50.31 20.03
N LYS A 894 -36.34 49.81 21.25
CA LYS A 894 -35.77 50.48 22.42
C LYS A 894 -34.37 49.98 22.74
N THR A 895 -33.36 50.41 21.97
CA THR A 895 -31.98 50.43 22.47
C THR A 895 -31.54 51.90 22.50
N GLU A 896 -31.53 52.52 23.71
CA GLU A 896 -30.89 53.83 23.86
C GLU A 896 -29.41 53.72 23.56
N CYS A 897 -29.03 54.19 22.42
CA CYS A 897 -27.63 54.17 22.00
C CYS A 897 -26.90 55.39 22.51
N LYS A 898 -26.09 55.22 23.54
CA LYS A 898 -25.17 56.27 23.96
C LYS A 898 -24.08 56.46 22.93
N PRO A 899 -23.87 57.67 22.35
CA PRO A 899 -22.81 57.93 21.44
C PRO A 899 -21.45 57.80 22.15
N VAL A 900 -20.43 57.33 21.48
CA VAL A 900 -19.04 57.26 21.94
C VAL A 900 -18.21 58.18 21.02
N VAL A 901 -17.43 59.06 21.67
CA VAL A 901 -16.45 59.86 20.94
C VAL A 901 -15.11 59.17 20.98
N THR A 902 -14.47 58.95 19.89
CA THR A 902 -13.08 58.50 19.80
C THR A 902 -12.21 59.60 19.25
N SER A 903 -10.97 59.74 19.72
CA SER A 903 -10.01 60.72 19.26
C SER A 903 -8.90 60.01 18.45
N TYR A 904 -8.37 60.73 17.49
CA TYR A 904 -7.11 60.35 16.80
C TYR A 904 -6.22 61.58 16.67
N GLN A 905 -4.94 61.37 16.59
CA GLN A 905 -3.96 62.42 16.33
C GLN A 905 -2.72 61.89 15.61
N ASN A 906 -2.13 62.77 14.83
CA ASN A 906 -0.79 62.58 14.26
C ASN A 906 0.07 63.86 14.47
N THR A 907 1.18 63.98 13.78
CA THR A 907 2.13 65.11 13.97
C THR A 907 1.53 66.47 13.57
N THR A 908 0.53 66.52 12.70
CA THR A 908 -0.01 67.76 12.10
C THR A 908 -1.45 68.01 12.36
N SER A 909 -2.22 67.00 12.67
CA SER A 909 -3.70 67.08 12.82
C SER A 909 -4.24 66.22 13.96
N PHE A 910 -5.44 66.55 14.37
CA PHE A 910 -6.23 65.76 15.29
C PHE A 910 -7.68 65.67 14.78
N GLY A 911 -8.45 64.74 15.31
CA GLY A 911 -9.85 64.64 15.03
C GLY A 911 -10.62 63.84 16.06
N PHE A 912 -11.91 63.96 15.94
CA PHE A 912 -12.89 63.26 16.79
C PHE A 912 -13.92 62.57 15.89
N LYS A 913 -14.21 61.33 16.19
CA LYS A 913 -15.23 60.56 15.55
C LYS A 913 -16.32 60.20 16.57
N VAL A 914 -17.58 60.38 16.17
CA VAL A 914 -18.74 59.95 16.95
C VAL A 914 -19.31 58.70 16.31
N SER A 915 -19.51 57.68 17.11
CA SER A 915 -20.14 56.46 16.63
C SER A 915 -20.88 55.77 17.80
N PRO A 916 -22.12 55.41 17.64
CA PRO A 916 -23.04 55.83 16.58
C PRO A 916 -23.53 57.27 16.79
N PHE A 917 -23.78 58.00 15.68
CA PHE A 917 -24.37 59.34 15.80
C PHE A 917 -25.83 59.34 15.30
N GLN A 918 -26.62 60.29 15.81
CA GLN A 918 -27.99 60.53 15.33
C GLN A 918 -28.06 61.83 14.52
N LYS A 919 -29.05 61.89 13.60
CA LYS A 919 -29.28 63.11 12.85
C LYS A 919 -29.59 64.26 13.81
N GLY A 920 -28.83 65.32 13.78
CA GLY A 920 -28.92 66.42 14.71
C GLY A 920 -27.87 66.49 15.78
N ASP A 921 -27.12 65.41 15.99
CA ASP A 921 -25.96 65.40 16.91
C ASP A 921 -24.91 66.44 16.48
N LYS A 922 -24.40 67.14 17.45
CA LYS A 922 -23.33 68.12 17.30
C LYS A 922 -22.16 67.74 18.18
N LEU A 923 -20.93 68.03 17.77
CA LEU A 923 -19.76 67.99 18.61
C LEU A 923 -19.43 69.39 19.12
N LEU A 924 -19.44 69.54 20.46
CA LEU A 924 -18.87 70.72 21.10
C LEU A 924 -17.35 70.46 21.31
N VAL A 925 -16.55 71.11 20.50
CA VAL A 925 -15.10 71.05 20.56
C VAL A 925 -14.58 72.27 21.31
N THR A 926 -13.87 72.02 22.41
CA THR A 926 -13.27 73.08 23.25
C THR A 926 -11.75 72.90 23.30
N GLY A 927 -11.01 73.94 23.41
CA GLY A 927 -9.56 73.92 23.57
C GLY A 927 -8.92 75.32 23.57
N THR A 928 -7.63 75.37 23.38
CA THR A 928 -6.93 76.66 23.24
C THR A 928 -6.50 76.83 21.79
N TRP A 929 -6.98 77.92 21.15
CA TRP A 929 -6.62 78.34 19.80
C TRP A 929 -5.73 79.57 19.88
N ASN A 930 -4.54 79.57 19.34
CA ASN A 930 -3.57 80.67 19.35
C ASN A 930 -3.42 81.34 20.73
N GLY A 931 -3.41 80.55 21.83
CA GLY A 931 -3.24 81.04 23.21
C GLY A 931 -4.54 81.46 23.94
N GLN A 932 -5.69 81.50 23.22
CA GLN A 932 -7.01 81.82 23.80
C GLN A 932 -7.92 80.61 23.87
N LYS A 933 -8.70 80.53 24.98
CA LYS A 933 -9.77 79.51 25.09
C LYS A 933 -10.81 79.71 24.00
N GLN A 934 -11.10 78.67 23.27
CA GLN A 934 -12.08 78.65 22.18
C GLN A 934 -13.07 77.47 22.38
N SER A 935 -14.31 77.71 21.91
CA SER A 935 -15.34 76.67 21.90
C SER A 935 -16.06 76.75 20.54
N THR A 936 -16.19 75.62 19.88
CA THR A 936 -16.86 75.54 18.57
C THR A 936 -17.80 74.34 18.60
N THR A 937 -19.05 74.57 18.13
CA THR A 937 -20.02 73.53 17.94
C THR A 937 -20.15 73.25 16.50
N VAL A 938 -19.92 71.96 16.08
CA VAL A 938 -19.99 71.54 14.71
C VAL A 938 -21.03 70.43 14.56
N SER A 939 -21.80 70.49 13.46
CA SER A 939 -22.70 69.38 13.09
C SER A 939 -21.91 68.13 12.72
N VAL A 940 -22.29 67.00 13.25
CA VAL A 940 -21.70 65.71 12.87
C VAL A 940 -22.19 65.35 11.45
N THR A 941 -21.30 65.14 10.54
CA THR A 941 -21.62 64.76 9.15
C THR A 941 -22.05 63.30 9.08
N LYS A 942 -22.48 62.82 7.89
CA LYS A 942 -22.80 61.40 7.61
C LYS A 942 -21.69 60.44 8.02
N ALA A 943 -20.43 60.93 8.07
CA ALA A 943 -19.27 60.12 8.45
C ALA A 943 -18.95 60.24 9.96
N GLY A 944 -19.64 61.07 10.72
CA GLY A 944 -19.43 61.24 12.16
C GLY A 944 -18.08 61.89 12.57
N TRP A 945 -17.48 62.72 11.71
CA TRP A 945 -16.10 63.21 11.88
C TRP A 945 -15.99 64.71 12.07
N TYR A 946 -15.11 65.10 12.94
CA TYR A 946 -14.50 66.47 12.99
C TYR A 946 -13.00 66.37 12.98
N SER A 947 -12.29 67.18 12.22
CA SER A 947 -10.84 67.26 12.18
C SER A 947 -10.32 68.70 12.33
N GLY A 948 -9.19 68.88 12.98
CA GLY A 948 -8.54 70.17 13.14
C GLY A 948 -7.01 70.09 13.01
N SER A 949 -6.39 71.22 12.68
CA SER A 949 -4.95 71.37 12.59
C SER A 949 -4.32 71.57 13.99
N LYS A 950 -3.26 70.86 14.32
CA LYS A 950 -2.47 71.07 15.53
C LYS A 950 -1.78 72.43 15.60
N ARG A 951 -1.58 73.08 14.45
CA ARG A 951 -0.87 74.36 14.37
C ARG A 951 -1.59 75.50 15.09
N GLY A 952 -2.90 75.43 15.29
CA GLY A 952 -3.70 76.44 15.94
C GLY A 952 -4.31 76.02 17.28
N TRP A 953 -4.56 74.72 17.48
CA TRP A 953 -5.25 74.19 18.62
C TRP A 953 -4.31 73.49 19.61
N LYS A 954 -4.47 73.79 20.90
CA LYS A 954 -3.84 73.04 22.01
C LYS A 954 -4.90 72.50 22.95
N ASN A 955 -4.68 71.23 23.44
CA ASN A 955 -5.56 70.60 24.46
C ASN A 955 -7.00 70.58 24.04
N ALA A 956 -7.30 70.10 22.82
CA ALA A 956 -8.66 69.99 22.35
C ALA A 956 -9.44 68.88 23.05
N SER A 957 -10.68 69.13 23.38
CA SER A 957 -11.63 68.13 23.86
C SER A 957 -12.92 68.22 23.08
N ALA A 958 -13.61 67.11 22.95
CA ALA A 958 -14.89 67.02 22.26
C ALA A 958 -15.91 66.25 23.10
N VAL A 959 -17.16 66.69 23.04
CA VAL A 959 -18.29 66.07 23.70
C VAL A 959 -19.50 66.18 22.80
N VAL A 960 -20.36 65.16 22.77
CA VAL A 960 -21.61 65.18 21.99
C VAL A 960 -22.66 66.09 22.61
N VAL A 961 -23.28 66.90 21.81
CA VAL A 961 -24.49 67.66 22.13
C VAL A 961 -25.64 67.11 21.32
N ARG A 962 -26.69 66.64 22.00
CA ARG A 962 -27.92 66.09 21.40
C ARG A 962 -29.10 66.86 21.92
N ASP A 963 -29.92 67.35 21.06
CA ASP A 963 -31.12 68.15 21.39
C ASP A 963 -30.84 69.28 22.38
N GLY A 964 -29.67 69.93 22.26
CA GLY A 964 -29.23 71.01 23.15
C GLY A 964 -28.59 70.56 24.46
N VAL A 965 -28.58 69.29 24.80
CA VAL A 965 -28.02 68.73 26.03
C VAL A 965 -26.60 68.23 25.77
N VAL A 966 -25.65 68.61 26.63
CA VAL A 966 -24.29 68.13 26.59
C VAL A 966 -24.20 66.74 27.25
N LEU A 967 -23.77 65.75 26.50
CA LEU A 967 -23.62 64.39 27.01
C LEU A 967 -22.22 64.18 27.59
N GLU A 968 -21.97 64.64 28.78
CA GLU A 968 -20.64 64.66 29.45
C GLU A 968 -19.96 63.28 29.49
N SER A 969 -20.71 62.20 29.55
CA SER A 969 -20.18 60.83 29.50
C SER A 969 -19.48 60.50 28.19
N THR A 970 -19.63 61.32 27.15
CA THR A 970 -18.98 61.15 25.85
C THR A 970 -17.72 62.00 25.67
N ARG A 971 -17.31 62.76 26.71
CA ARG A 971 -16.17 63.68 26.61
C ARG A 971 -14.86 62.94 26.44
N VAL A 972 -14.16 63.28 25.36
CA VAL A 972 -12.80 62.75 25.03
C VAL A 972 -11.88 63.96 24.80
N SER A 973 -10.69 63.91 25.37
CA SER A 973 -9.66 64.93 25.21
C SER A 973 -8.39 64.41 24.53
N ILE A 974 -7.72 65.30 23.79
CA ILE A 974 -6.41 65.04 23.29
C ILE A 974 -5.43 66.03 23.96
N SER A 975 -4.26 65.56 24.36
CA SER A 975 -3.19 66.37 24.88
C SER A 975 -2.17 66.62 23.75
N ASN A 976 -1.76 67.88 23.54
CA ASN A 976 -0.63 68.18 22.68
C ASN A 976 0.65 68.10 23.53
N SER A 977 1.26 66.93 23.62
CA SER A 977 2.69 66.81 23.94
C SER A 977 3.54 66.98 22.73
#